data_4ab435263842f7a420da1caf71c59e3d
#
_entry.id   4ab435263842f7a420da1caf71c59e3d
#
_cell.length_a   1.000
_cell.length_b   1.000
_cell.length_c   1.000
_cell.angle_alpha   90.00
_cell.angle_beta   90.00
_cell.angle_gamma   90.00
#
_symmetry.space_group_name_H-M   'P 1'
#
loop_
_entity.id
_entity.type
_entity.pdbx_description
1 polymer ?
#
loop_
_entity_poly.entity_id
_entity_poly.type
_entity_poly.pdbx_seq_one_letter_code
_entity_poly.pdbx_strand_id
1 'polypeptide(L)'
;MKTAKERFEFAMTKSVVEVLDTLETSITGIREEQVATLRDAYGENKLTKATEVSLWKKIYESIINPFTVILLVIAIISLITNVILAKPGEEDPTTSIIIVVLVLISGGIRFVQELKSDKAASNLSSLIINTSTVIRDGVQQEIPIEELVVGDVIKLSAGDMLPADALLIETRDFFIQQSSLTGESESIEKKAMWIPSEEETQKTVLESERFVFMGSNVVSGSALAVILVTGNDTMIGRIEKTLNNFDEPTSFEKEMNTISWLLIRLMLVLVPVVFVINGLTDSDWLEAGVFALSVAVGLTPEMLPMIITASLAKGAVIMAKEKVVIKKLNAIQDLGAIDILCTDKTGTLTQDEIILEYPLDIHANLDLEVLKIGYLNSYFQTGLKNLLDRAIITRTEKESIEHEDLRELSTRYKKIDELPFDFERRRMSVIVKEETQEGALLVTKGALEEMLSISSHVQDGKEIYPITEEIRQNILEAVSQLNEQGLRVLGVSRKQYEDASHRFAVEDEANMILMGYLAFLDPPKPSAAPAIQALKEHGVMTKILTGDNEKVTQTVCERVGLPVDYILLGTDIEEMDDATLAIEAEKTTIFAKLSPEQKARIIRLLKANGHKVGYMGDGINDAPSLKVADVGISVDTAVDIAKEVADVILLDKDLLVLEKGLIEGRKVYANMTKYIKMTVSSNFGNIFSLLFASVFLPFLPMAPVHLIVLNLIYDLSCVALPFDNVDDDFLKEPRAWTAKSITRFMSWLGPTSSIFDIITFAVMFFGIAPMITGSSYAESTNPAFFLMVFQTGWFIQSMWSQTMVIYMLRSPKLPFIQSKPAFSLLVTSLFALFIVTVLPYTPLAASLKLATLNGMYFLALILITVSYMLLVTIVKKVYIKKYREWL
;
A
#
# COMPACT_ATOMS: atom_id res chain seq x y z
N MET A 1 14.99 29.39 -25.49
CA MET A 1 15.55 29.17 -24.13
C MET A 1 15.76 27.66 -23.93
N LYS A 2 17.02 27.22 -23.85
CA LYS A 2 17.33 25.78 -23.81
C LYS A 2 17.34 25.19 -22.40
N THR A 3 17.66 25.98 -21.37
CA THR A 3 17.75 25.48 -20.00
C THR A 3 16.58 25.95 -19.14
N ALA A 4 16.20 25.13 -18.14
CA ALA A 4 15.18 25.50 -17.16
C ALA A 4 15.53 26.80 -16.40
N LYS A 5 16.82 27.00 -16.07
CA LYS A 5 17.29 28.22 -15.41
C LYS A 5 17.03 29.46 -16.25
N GLU A 6 17.36 29.41 -17.54
CA GLU A 6 17.08 30.54 -18.45
C GLU A 6 15.60 30.88 -18.54
N ARG A 7 14.71 29.85 -18.52
CA ARG A 7 13.25 30.06 -18.55
C ARG A 7 12.74 30.76 -17.31
N PHE A 8 13.21 30.34 -16.12
CA PHE A 8 12.84 31.00 -14.87
C PHE A 8 13.38 32.43 -14.79
N GLU A 9 14.66 32.66 -15.09
CA GLU A 9 15.26 34.00 -15.08
C GLU A 9 14.55 34.95 -16.06
N PHE A 10 14.17 34.47 -17.23
CA PHE A 10 13.39 35.24 -18.18
C PHE A 10 11.98 35.53 -17.66
N ALA A 11 11.27 34.54 -17.13
CA ALA A 11 9.91 34.70 -16.59
C ALA A 11 9.88 35.61 -15.32
N MET A 12 10.97 35.67 -14.55
CA MET A 12 11.10 36.58 -13.40
C MET A 12 11.08 38.06 -13.79
N THR A 13 11.65 38.40 -14.94
CA THR A 13 11.87 39.78 -15.35
C THR A 13 10.91 40.28 -16.43
N LYS A 14 10.20 39.35 -17.10
CA LYS A 14 9.35 39.65 -18.26
C LYS A 14 7.86 39.57 -17.92
N SER A 15 7.05 40.23 -18.77
CA SER A 15 5.60 40.14 -18.68
C SER A 15 5.11 38.74 -19.09
N VAL A 16 3.92 38.32 -18.64
CA VAL A 16 3.27 37.05 -19.03
C VAL A 16 3.16 36.96 -20.57
N VAL A 17 2.83 38.05 -21.25
CA VAL A 17 2.70 38.10 -22.72
C VAL A 17 4.03 37.77 -23.40
N GLU A 18 5.13 38.39 -22.97
CA GLU A 18 6.47 38.12 -23.53
C GLU A 18 6.91 36.68 -23.29
N VAL A 19 6.52 36.09 -22.14
CA VAL A 19 6.81 34.68 -21.82
C VAL A 19 6.01 33.77 -22.75
N LEU A 20 4.70 34.02 -22.92
CA LEU A 20 3.84 33.24 -23.83
C LEU A 20 4.34 33.29 -25.28
N ASP A 21 4.69 34.53 -25.76
CA ASP A 21 5.20 34.69 -27.12
C ASP A 21 6.55 33.93 -27.30
N THR A 22 7.42 33.95 -26.31
CA THR A 22 8.73 33.26 -26.39
C THR A 22 8.60 31.75 -26.32
N LEU A 23 7.56 31.22 -25.64
CA LEU A 23 7.21 29.80 -25.61
C LEU A 23 6.37 29.37 -26.84
N GLU A 24 6.08 30.26 -27.77
CA GLU A 24 5.24 30.03 -28.94
C GLU A 24 3.84 29.51 -28.57
N THR A 25 3.26 30.03 -27.44
CA THR A 25 1.97 29.65 -26.90
C THR A 25 1.08 30.88 -26.66
N SER A 26 -0.15 30.65 -26.30
CA SER A 26 -1.12 31.72 -25.97
C SER A 26 -2.00 31.26 -24.78
N ILE A 27 -2.90 32.14 -24.30
CA ILE A 27 -3.89 31.79 -23.28
C ILE A 27 -4.81 30.63 -23.74
N THR A 28 -4.98 30.45 -25.05
CA THR A 28 -5.74 29.35 -25.65
C THR A 28 -4.92 28.06 -25.81
N GLY A 29 -3.68 28.06 -25.29
CA GLY A 29 -2.75 26.93 -25.29
C GLY A 29 -1.93 26.79 -26.59
N ILE A 30 -1.10 25.78 -26.62
CA ILE A 30 -0.32 25.37 -27.81
C ILE A 30 -1.19 24.65 -28.83
N ARG A 31 -0.69 24.54 -30.06
CA ARG A 31 -1.35 23.70 -31.08
C ARG A 31 -0.95 22.24 -30.90
N GLU A 32 -1.89 21.32 -31.11
CA GLU A 32 -1.63 19.89 -30.99
C GLU A 32 -0.48 19.39 -31.87
N GLU A 33 -0.31 20.01 -33.07
CA GLU A 33 0.79 19.70 -33.98
C GLU A 33 2.19 20.00 -33.43
N GLN A 34 2.29 20.93 -32.48
CA GLN A 34 3.55 21.33 -31.86
C GLN A 34 3.99 20.39 -30.70
N VAL A 35 3.05 19.65 -30.11
CA VAL A 35 3.28 18.79 -28.94
C VAL A 35 4.43 17.80 -29.14
N ALA A 36 4.46 17.09 -30.28
CA ALA A 36 5.50 16.12 -30.57
C ALA A 36 6.89 16.79 -30.65
N THR A 37 6.98 17.95 -31.30
CA THR A 37 8.24 18.69 -31.44
C THR A 37 8.74 19.22 -30.09
N LEU A 38 7.83 19.72 -29.25
CA LEU A 38 8.17 20.22 -27.91
C LEU A 38 8.56 19.08 -26.99
N ARG A 39 7.91 17.91 -27.10
CA ARG A 39 8.29 16.69 -26.37
C ARG A 39 9.69 16.23 -26.72
N ASP A 40 10.05 16.23 -28.01
CA ASP A 40 11.40 15.87 -28.44
C ASP A 40 12.46 16.89 -27.99
N ALA A 41 12.09 18.18 -27.90
CA ALA A 41 13.00 19.26 -27.50
C ALA A 41 13.23 19.35 -25.98
N TYR A 42 12.20 19.10 -25.15
CA TYR A 42 12.22 19.30 -23.71
C TYR A 42 12.06 18.02 -22.88
N GLY A 43 11.77 16.88 -23.52
CA GLY A 43 11.54 15.58 -22.89
C GLY A 43 10.09 15.41 -22.39
N GLU A 44 9.80 14.21 -21.92
CA GLU A 44 8.52 13.87 -21.27
C GLU A 44 8.46 14.41 -19.86
N ASN A 45 7.27 14.71 -19.36
CA ASN A 45 7.07 15.15 -17.97
C ASN A 45 7.09 13.94 -16.99
N LYS A 46 8.22 13.24 -16.96
CA LYS A 46 8.48 12.10 -16.08
C LYS A 46 9.66 12.38 -15.16
N LEU A 47 9.48 12.09 -13.89
CA LEU A 47 10.59 11.97 -12.95
C LEU A 47 11.22 10.60 -13.15
N THR A 48 12.40 10.56 -13.78
CA THR A 48 13.17 9.31 -13.80
C THR A 48 13.77 9.10 -12.43
N LYS A 49 13.23 8.13 -11.69
CA LYS A 49 13.87 7.64 -10.46
C LYS A 49 15.34 7.34 -10.78
N ALA A 50 16.23 7.83 -9.93
CA ALA A 50 17.66 7.64 -10.08
C ALA A 50 17.96 6.17 -10.34
N THR A 51 18.46 5.89 -11.58
CA THR A 51 18.95 4.62 -12.05
C THR A 51 17.93 3.49 -12.13
N GLU A 52 17.40 3.24 -13.33
CA GLU A 52 17.13 1.85 -13.73
C GLU A 52 18.43 1.07 -13.49
N VAL A 53 18.38 0.19 -12.51
CA VAL A 53 19.55 -0.63 -12.17
C VAL A 53 19.93 -1.41 -13.42
N SER A 54 21.13 -1.15 -13.95
CA SER A 54 21.64 -1.80 -15.17
C SER A 54 21.44 -3.32 -15.06
N LEU A 55 21.03 -3.98 -16.14
CA LEU A 55 20.89 -5.44 -16.19
C LEU A 55 22.14 -6.17 -15.68
N TRP A 56 23.32 -5.64 -15.99
CA TRP A 56 24.58 -6.19 -15.48
C TRP A 56 24.72 -6.08 -13.96
N LYS A 57 24.25 -4.99 -13.36
CA LYS A 57 24.25 -4.84 -11.91
C LYS A 57 23.25 -5.78 -11.26
N LYS A 58 22.06 -5.98 -11.85
CA LYS A 58 21.08 -6.98 -11.38
C LYS A 58 21.64 -8.41 -11.45
N ILE A 59 22.30 -8.78 -12.55
CA ILE A 59 22.98 -10.08 -12.68
C ILE A 59 24.05 -10.22 -11.60
N TYR A 60 24.85 -9.19 -11.38
CA TYR A 60 25.90 -9.23 -10.36
C TYR A 60 25.31 -9.40 -8.95
N GLU A 61 24.31 -8.62 -8.57
CA GLU A 61 23.63 -8.68 -7.27
C GLU A 61 22.86 -10.00 -7.07
N SER A 62 22.29 -10.57 -8.13
CA SER A 62 21.63 -11.89 -8.07
C SER A 62 22.61 -13.04 -7.90
N ILE A 63 23.81 -12.96 -8.48
CA ILE A 63 24.84 -14.01 -8.39
C ILE A 63 25.74 -13.81 -7.18
N ILE A 64 26.17 -12.59 -6.88
CA ILE A 64 27.14 -12.28 -5.82
C ILE A 64 26.40 -11.75 -4.59
N ASN A 65 26.23 -12.61 -3.62
CA ASN A 65 25.70 -12.30 -2.30
C ASN A 65 26.56 -12.99 -1.22
N PRO A 66 26.40 -12.67 0.06
CA PRO A 66 27.26 -13.25 1.12
C PRO A 66 27.33 -14.77 1.10
N PHE A 67 26.26 -15.46 0.71
CA PHE A 67 26.21 -16.93 0.71
C PHE A 67 26.91 -17.53 -0.50
N THR A 68 26.68 -16.97 -1.69
CA THR A 68 27.40 -17.42 -2.90
C THR A 68 28.90 -17.15 -2.79
N VAL A 69 29.31 -16.09 -2.10
CA VAL A 69 30.72 -15.83 -1.77
C VAL A 69 31.30 -16.95 -0.91
N ILE A 70 30.58 -17.41 0.12
CA ILE A 70 31.02 -18.55 0.94
C ILE A 70 31.13 -19.82 0.09
N LEU A 71 30.13 -20.10 -0.78
CA LEU A 71 30.17 -21.23 -1.69
C LEU A 71 31.38 -21.15 -2.66
N LEU A 72 31.68 -19.98 -3.19
CA LEU A 72 32.86 -19.78 -4.02
C LEU A 72 34.16 -19.99 -3.25
N VAL A 73 34.20 -19.56 -1.99
CA VAL A 73 35.36 -19.86 -1.10
C VAL A 73 35.51 -21.36 -0.90
N ILE A 74 34.41 -22.09 -0.65
CA ILE A 74 34.44 -23.56 -0.53
C ILE A 74 34.90 -24.18 -1.84
N ALA A 75 34.42 -23.71 -2.99
CA ALA A 75 34.86 -24.20 -4.31
C ALA A 75 36.35 -23.99 -4.54
N ILE A 76 36.91 -22.83 -4.12
CA ILE A 76 38.34 -22.53 -4.23
C ILE A 76 39.13 -23.44 -3.29
N ILE A 77 38.72 -23.60 -2.04
CA ILE A 77 39.38 -24.51 -1.07
C ILE A 77 39.34 -25.95 -1.63
N SER A 78 38.21 -26.43 -2.10
CA SER A 78 38.06 -27.74 -2.72
C SER A 78 38.95 -27.92 -3.96
N LEU A 79 39.10 -26.88 -4.79
CA LEU A 79 40.00 -26.90 -5.94
C LEU A 79 41.47 -27.01 -5.49
N ILE A 80 41.85 -26.25 -4.49
CA ILE A 80 43.23 -26.32 -3.94
C ILE A 80 43.51 -27.71 -3.34
N THR A 81 42.59 -28.26 -2.54
CA THR A 81 42.80 -29.55 -1.86
C THR A 81 42.72 -30.75 -2.83
N ASN A 82 41.72 -30.75 -3.71
CA ASN A 82 41.46 -31.94 -4.54
C ASN A 82 42.17 -31.90 -5.92
N VAL A 83 42.78 -30.76 -6.28
CA VAL A 83 43.50 -30.65 -7.56
C VAL A 83 44.94 -30.23 -7.34
N ILE A 84 45.19 -29.11 -6.61
CA ILE A 84 46.55 -28.55 -6.50
C ILE A 84 47.41 -29.36 -5.50
N LEU A 85 46.84 -29.76 -4.38
CA LEU A 85 47.53 -30.55 -3.32
C LEU A 85 47.33 -32.06 -3.43
N ALA A 86 46.49 -32.51 -4.37
CA ALA A 86 46.25 -33.93 -4.64
C ALA A 86 47.53 -34.62 -5.13
N LYS A 87 47.64 -35.94 -4.83
CA LYS A 87 48.73 -36.72 -5.37
C LYS A 87 48.57 -36.88 -6.88
N PRO A 88 49.72 -36.93 -7.63
CA PRO A 88 49.64 -37.10 -9.08
C PRO A 88 48.80 -38.34 -9.46
N GLY A 89 47.73 -38.12 -10.26
CA GLY A 89 46.78 -39.16 -10.68
C GLY A 89 45.51 -39.31 -9.81
N GLU A 90 45.39 -38.57 -8.70
CA GLU A 90 44.21 -38.51 -7.83
C GLU A 90 43.47 -37.16 -7.92
N GLU A 91 43.78 -36.32 -8.93
CA GLU A 91 43.22 -34.98 -9.10
C GLU A 91 41.72 -35.07 -9.49
N ASP A 92 40.83 -34.48 -8.66
CA ASP A 92 39.38 -34.49 -8.90
C ASP A 92 38.75 -33.09 -8.74
N PRO A 93 38.56 -32.35 -9.84
CA PRO A 93 37.94 -31.03 -9.81
C PRO A 93 36.41 -31.05 -9.69
N THR A 94 35.77 -32.22 -9.68
CA THR A 94 34.34 -32.43 -9.85
C THR A 94 33.54 -31.67 -8.78
N THR A 95 33.97 -31.74 -7.51
CA THR A 95 33.25 -31.03 -6.42
C THR A 95 33.25 -29.52 -6.63
N SER A 96 34.41 -28.95 -7.02
CA SER A 96 34.50 -27.50 -7.30
C SER A 96 33.61 -27.07 -8.49
N ILE A 97 33.62 -27.88 -9.57
CA ILE A 97 32.75 -27.63 -10.73
C ILE A 97 31.28 -27.71 -10.36
N ILE A 98 30.87 -28.72 -9.58
CA ILE A 98 29.48 -28.86 -9.12
C ILE A 98 29.06 -27.64 -8.32
N ILE A 99 29.88 -27.17 -7.37
CA ILE A 99 29.56 -25.96 -6.56
C ILE A 99 29.38 -24.73 -7.45
N VAL A 100 30.28 -24.51 -8.42
CA VAL A 100 30.17 -23.39 -9.35
C VAL A 100 28.89 -23.46 -10.19
N VAL A 101 28.58 -24.67 -10.71
CA VAL A 101 27.34 -24.88 -11.48
C VAL A 101 26.11 -24.60 -10.62
N LEU A 102 26.09 -25.06 -9.35
CA LEU A 102 24.99 -24.79 -8.41
C LEU A 102 24.82 -23.29 -8.13
N VAL A 103 25.93 -22.56 -7.93
CA VAL A 103 25.90 -21.08 -7.78
C VAL A 103 25.30 -20.42 -8.99
N LEU A 104 25.66 -20.85 -10.20
CA LEU A 104 25.10 -20.30 -11.44
C LEU A 104 23.61 -20.63 -11.60
N ILE A 105 23.16 -21.82 -11.26
CA ILE A 105 21.74 -22.22 -11.29
C ILE A 105 20.96 -21.41 -10.27
N SER A 106 21.41 -21.33 -9.02
CA SER A 106 20.74 -20.57 -7.95
C SER A 106 20.66 -19.07 -8.32
N GLY A 107 21.76 -18.47 -8.78
CA GLY A 107 21.80 -17.09 -9.23
C GLY A 107 20.88 -16.85 -10.45
N GLY A 108 20.84 -17.78 -11.40
CA GLY A 108 19.96 -17.72 -12.57
C GLY A 108 18.47 -17.76 -12.20
N ILE A 109 18.07 -18.65 -11.29
CA ILE A 109 16.68 -18.72 -10.78
C ILE A 109 16.31 -17.41 -10.08
N ARG A 110 17.19 -16.89 -9.23
CA ARG A 110 16.99 -15.61 -8.53
C ARG A 110 16.83 -14.44 -9.48
N PHE A 111 17.72 -14.32 -10.48
CA PHE A 111 17.66 -13.29 -11.51
C PHE A 111 16.35 -13.31 -12.30
N VAL A 112 15.91 -14.49 -12.77
CA VAL A 112 14.66 -14.64 -13.52
C VAL A 112 13.44 -14.24 -12.66
N GLN A 113 13.45 -14.59 -11.38
CA GLN A 113 12.36 -14.23 -10.49
C GLN A 113 12.34 -12.72 -10.16
N GLU A 114 13.50 -12.11 -9.94
CA GLU A 114 13.63 -10.67 -9.72
C GLU A 114 13.10 -9.89 -10.93
N LEU A 115 13.49 -10.28 -12.16
CA LEU A 115 12.96 -9.68 -13.38
C LEU A 115 11.43 -9.81 -13.50
N LYS A 116 10.86 -10.96 -13.14
CA LYS A 116 9.41 -11.15 -13.17
C LYS A 116 8.70 -10.28 -12.11
N SER A 117 9.29 -10.13 -10.94
CA SER A 117 8.76 -9.30 -9.86
C SER A 117 8.79 -7.82 -10.22
N ASP A 118 9.92 -7.32 -10.75
CA ASP A 118 10.07 -5.94 -11.21
C ASP A 118 9.07 -5.60 -12.33
N LYS A 119 8.91 -6.50 -13.28
CA LYS A 119 7.94 -6.33 -14.36
C LYS A 119 6.50 -6.29 -13.85
N ALA A 120 6.17 -7.13 -12.85
CA ALA A 120 4.86 -7.11 -12.22
C ALA A 120 4.62 -5.79 -11.49
N ALA A 121 5.59 -5.29 -10.71
CA ALA A 121 5.50 -4.01 -10.02
C ALA A 121 5.36 -2.83 -10.99
N SER A 122 6.15 -2.80 -12.07
CA SER A 122 6.06 -1.76 -13.10
C SER A 122 4.69 -1.74 -13.81
N ASN A 123 4.16 -2.90 -14.18
CA ASN A 123 2.84 -2.99 -14.79
C ASN A 123 1.71 -2.54 -13.86
N LEU A 124 1.87 -2.68 -12.54
CA LEU A 124 0.87 -2.22 -11.56
C LEU A 124 0.89 -0.70 -11.42
N SER A 125 2.06 -0.10 -11.41
CA SER A 125 2.20 1.37 -11.35
C SER A 125 1.57 2.06 -12.55
N SER A 126 1.59 1.44 -13.72
CA SER A 126 0.97 1.98 -14.94
C SER A 126 -0.57 1.93 -14.97
N LEU A 127 -1.21 1.27 -14.01
CA LEU A 127 -2.68 1.25 -13.87
C LEU A 127 -3.23 2.52 -13.22
N ILE A 128 -2.39 3.30 -12.55
CA ILE A 128 -2.77 4.56 -11.91
C ILE A 128 -2.31 5.69 -12.84
N ILE A 129 -3.25 6.34 -13.49
CA ILE A 129 -2.98 7.46 -14.38
C ILE A 129 -3.39 8.73 -13.66
N ASN A 130 -2.41 9.58 -13.31
CA ASN A 130 -2.70 10.93 -12.89
C ASN A 130 -2.90 11.79 -14.13
N THR A 131 -3.98 12.57 -14.16
CA THR A 131 -4.35 13.43 -15.28
C THR A 131 -4.24 14.90 -14.90
N SER A 132 -4.17 15.77 -15.87
CA SER A 132 -4.24 17.23 -15.69
C SER A 132 -5.10 17.85 -16.78
N THR A 133 -5.83 18.87 -16.38
CA THR A 133 -6.66 19.63 -17.31
C THR A 133 -5.81 20.63 -18.07
N VAL A 134 -5.69 20.47 -19.38
CA VAL A 134 -4.91 21.33 -20.27
C VAL A 134 -5.79 22.02 -21.28
N ILE A 135 -5.38 23.21 -21.72
CA ILE A 135 -6.00 23.94 -22.82
C ILE A 135 -5.05 23.86 -24.02
N ARG A 136 -5.50 23.23 -25.11
CA ARG A 136 -4.81 23.17 -26.42
C ARG A 136 -5.80 23.57 -27.51
N ASP A 137 -5.33 24.34 -28.48
CA ASP A 137 -6.19 24.85 -29.59
C ASP A 137 -7.50 25.51 -29.10
N GLY A 138 -7.49 26.12 -27.90
CA GLY A 138 -8.67 26.71 -27.25
C GLY A 138 -9.65 25.73 -26.65
N VAL A 139 -9.38 24.43 -26.70
CA VAL A 139 -10.24 23.36 -26.15
C VAL A 139 -9.64 22.85 -24.85
N GLN A 140 -10.47 22.79 -23.81
CA GLN A 140 -10.10 22.18 -22.54
C GLN A 140 -10.21 20.66 -22.67
N GLN A 141 -9.13 19.94 -22.32
CA GLN A 141 -9.09 18.47 -22.36
C GLN A 141 -8.32 17.95 -21.15
N GLU A 142 -8.60 16.73 -20.75
CA GLU A 142 -7.90 16.03 -19.66
C GLU A 142 -6.91 15.04 -20.26
N ILE A 143 -5.62 15.18 -19.91
CA ILE A 143 -4.54 14.34 -20.45
C ILE A 143 -3.69 13.77 -19.31
N PRO A 144 -3.01 12.62 -19.52
CA PRO A 144 -2.03 12.12 -18.57
C PRO A 144 -0.94 13.16 -18.28
N ILE A 145 -0.57 13.30 -17.02
CA ILE A 145 0.48 14.26 -16.59
C ILE A 145 1.79 14.06 -17.38
N GLU A 146 2.11 12.82 -17.74
CA GLU A 146 3.32 12.48 -18.50
C GLU A 146 3.34 13.07 -19.92
N GLU A 147 2.17 13.40 -20.48
CA GLU A 147 2.02 13.96 -21.82
C GLU A 147 2.10 15.48 -21.88
N LEU A 148 2.24 16.14 -20.72
CA LEU A 148 2.44 17.58 -20.63
C LEU A 148 3.79 18.00 -21.20
N VAL A 149 3.81 19.13 -21.91
CA VAL A 149 5.01 19.72 -22.50
C VAL A 149 5.19 21.17 -22.07
N VAL A 150 6.40 21.69 -22.21
CA VAL A 150 6.67 23.11 -21.96
C VAL A 150 5.83 23.96 -22.92
N GLY A 151 5.14 24.97 -22.39
CA GLY A 151 4.22 25.83 -23.13
C GLY A 151 2.74 25.43 -23.03
N ASP A 152 2.41 24.24 -22.49
CA ASP A 152 1.01 23.89 -22.18
C ASP A 152 0.42 24.87 -21.17
N VAL A 153 -0.86 25.22 -21.36
CA VAL A 153 -1.65 26.00 -20.40
C VAL A 153 -2.53 25.05 -19.63
N ILE A 154 -2.28 24.99 -18.31
CA ILE A 154 -3.03 24.12 -17.38
C ILE A 154 -4.01 24.91 -16.55
N LYS A 155 -5.14 24.28 -16.24
CA LYS A 155 -6.13 24.78 -15.30
C LYS A 155 -6.00 24.03 -13.99
N LEU A 156 -5.86 24.79 -12.90
CA LEU A 156 -5.69 24.27 -11.55
C LEU A 156 -6.89 24.63 -10.67
N SER A 157 -7.29 23.70 -9.83
CA SER A 157 -8.40 23.85 -8.88
C SER A 157 -8.04 23.23 -7.54
N ALA A 158 -8.77 23.59 -6.48
CA ALA A 158 -8.57 23.02 -5.15
C ALA A 158 -8.59 21.46 -5.20
N GLY A 159 -7.57 20.83 -4.64
CA GLY A 159 -7.36 19.38 -4.65
C GLY A 159 -6.38 18.87 -5.70
N ASP A 160 -6.07 19.67 -6.71
CA ASP A 160 -5.09 19.30 -7.73
C ASP A 160 -3.67 19.33 -7.17
N MET A 161 -2.84 18.42 -7.63
CA MET A 161 -1.39 18.50 -7.47
C MET A 161 -0.77 19.15 -8.70
N LEU A 162 0.15 20.04 -8.49
CA LEU A 162 0.87 20.71 -9.58
C LEU A 162 1.72 19.70 -10.36
N PRO A 163 1.41 19.49 -11.65
CA PRO A 163 2.04 18.44 -12.45
C PRO A 163 3.42 18.81 -12.97
N ALA A 164 3.77 20.10 -12.97
CA ALA A 164 5.02 20.65 -13.50
C ALA A 164 5.29 22.02 -12.89
N ASP A 165 6.48 22.60 -13.11
CA ASP A 165 6.77 23.98 -12.69
C ASP A 165 6.18 24.96 -13.71
N ALA A 166 5.37 25.92 -13.21
CA ALA A 166 4.58 26.78 -14.08
C ALA A 166 4.57 28.24 -13.61
N LEU A 167 4.26 29.14 -14.55
CA LEU A 167 4.01 30.57 -14.33
C LEU A 167 2.50 30.81 -14.32
N LEU A 168 2.00 31.49 -13.30
CA LEU A 168 0.59 31.86 -13.17
C LEU A 168 0.18 32.93 -14.17
N ILE A 169 -0.92 32.70 -14.90
CA ILE A 169 -1.52 33.62 -15.87
C ILE A 169 -2.72 34.33 -15.24
N GLU A 170 -3.59 33.59 -14.53
CA GLU A 170 -4.77 34.07 -13.85
C GLU A 170 -4.96 33.33 -12.54
N THR A 171 -5.37 34.02 -11.48
CA THR A 171 -5.63 33.40 -10.16
C THR A 171 -6.87 33.98 -9.54
N ARG A 172 -7.59 33.15 -8.77
CA ARG A 172 -8.75 33.54 -7.95
C ARG A 172 -8.63 32.88 -6.60
N ASP A 173 -8.29 33.65 -5.58
CA ASP A 173 -8.08 33.23 -4.18
C ASP A 173 -7.27 31.92 -4.10
N PHE A 174 -6.10 31.94 -4.78
CA PHE A 174 -5.32 30.75 -5.06
C PHE A 174 -4.25 30.53 -4.01
N PHE A 175 -4.46 29.53 -3.16
CA PHE A 175 -3.56 29.11 -2.09
C PHE A 175 -2.98 27.74 -2.38
N ILE A 176 -1.66 27.61 -2.21
CA ILE A 176 -0.96 26.34 -2.40
C ILE A 176 -0.15 25.98 -1.15
N GLN A 177 0.08 24.67 -0.97
CA GLN A 177 0.98 24.14 0.04
C GLN A 177 2.24 23.63 -0.65
N GLN A 178 3.39 24.15 -0.27
CA GLN A 178 4.71 23.83 -0.85
C GLN A 178 5.58 22.99 0.07
N SER A 179 5.00 22.24 1.00
CA SER A 179 5.72 21.46 2.01
C SER A 179 6.75 20.48 1.43
N SER A 180 6.51 19.96 0.23
CA SER A 180 7.44 19.07 -0.48
C SER A 180 8.77 19.74 -0.86
N LEU A 181 8.79 21.08 -0.97
CA LEU A 181 9.96 21.86 -1.36
C LEU A 181 10.57 22.65 -0.22
N THR A 182 9.71 23.24 0.63
CA THR A 182 10.15 24.15 1.71
C THR A 182 10.17 23.48 3.07
N GLY A 183 9.49 22.36 3.26
CA GLY A 183 9.24 21.72 4.54
C GLY A 183 8.15 22.40 5.40
N GLU A 184 7.65 23.58 4.97
CA GLU A 184 6.62 24.34 5.69
C GLU A 184 5.23 23.87 5.28
N SER A 185 4.36 23.65 6.27
CA SER A 185 2.99 23.18 6.06
C SER A 185 1.97 24.30 5.89
N GLU A 186 2.37 25.55 6.03
CA GLU A 186 1.48 26.71 5.85
C GLU A 186 1.08 26.88 4.38
N SER A 187 -0.18 27.27 4.16
CA SER A 187 -0.68 27.60 2.83
C SER A 187 -0.22 29.01 2.44
N ILE A 188 0.34 29.12 1.24
CA ILE A 188 0.88 30.38 0.71
C ILE A 188 -0.04 30.89 -0.40
N GLU A 189 -0.45 32.14 -0.33
CA GLU A 189 -1.19 32.79 -1.41
C GLU A 189 -0.25 33.01 -2.61
N LYS A 190 -0.70 32.63 -3.80
CA LYS A 190 0.00 32.86 -5.07
C LYS A 190 -0.85 33.75 -5.97
N LYS A 191 -0.20 34.72 -6.63
CA LYS A 191 -0.88 35.74 -7.43
C LYS A 191 -0.33 35.81 -8.84
N ALA A 192 -1.24 35.82 -9.80
CA ALA A 192 -0.89 36.11 -11.17
C ALA A 192 -0.55 37.62 -11.31
N MET A 193 0.65 37.89 -11.79
CA MET A 193 1.09 39.29 -12.09
C MET A 193 1.48 39.36 -13.56
N TRP A 194 0.72 40.07 -14.36
CA TRP A 194 1.00 40.24 -15.79
C TRP A 194 2.34 40.93 -16.06
N ILE A 195 2.74 41.87 -15.22
CA ILE A 195 4.03 42.54 -15.23
C ILE A 195 4.60 42.38 -13.82
N PRO A 196 5.82 41.84 -13.65
CA PRO A 196 6.44 41.72 -12.33
C PRO A 196 6.73 43.12 -11.73
N SER A 197 6.50 43.26 -10.43
CA SER A 197 6.92 44.45 -9.68
C SER A 197 8.44 44.43 -9.46
N GLU A 198 9.03 45.59 -9.16
CA GLU A 198 10.45 45.67 -8.83
C GLU A 198 10.80 44.81 -7.60
N GLU A 199 9.93 44.77 -6.63
CA GLU A 199 10.06 43.92 -5.44
C GLU A 199 10.06 42.43 -5.79
N GLU A 200 9.14 41.99 -6.68
CA GLU A 200 9.03 40.61 -7.13
C GLU A 200 10.27 40.14 -7.89
N THR A 201 10.88 41.00 -8.69
CA THR A 201 12.11 40.67 -9.44
C THR A 201 13.34 40.46 -8.57
N GLN A 202 13.31 40.90 -7.30
CA GLN A 202 14.39 40.74 -6.32
C GLN A 202 14.22 39.46 -5.47
N LYS A 203 13.04 38.81 -5.46
CA LYS A 203 12.78 37.56 -4.75
C LYS A 203 13.50 36.37 -5.43
N THR A 204 13.72 35.33 -4.69
CA THR A 204 14.13 34.04 -5.29
C THR A 204 12.95 33.42 -6.03
N VAL A 205 13.24 32.51 -6.95
CA VAL A 205 12.18 31.80 -7.72
C VAL A 205 11.18 31.10 -6.80
N LEU A 206 11.64 30.51 -5.69
CA LEU A 206 10.78 29.84 -4.71
C LEU A 206 9.89 30.80 -3.89
N GLU A 207 10.39 32.00 -3.59
CA GLU A 207 9.67 33.01 -2.81
C GLU A 207 8.68 33.82 -3.67
N SER A 208 8.83 33.79 -4.99
CA SER A 208 7.98 34.51 -5.92
C SER A 208 6.52 34.06 -5.85
N GLU A 209 5.60 35.00 -5.82
CA GLU A 209 4.15 34.73 -5.84
C GLU A 209 3.65 34.26 -7.21
N ARG A 210 4.45 34.52 -8.27
CA ARG A 210 4.09 34.21 -9.68
C ARG A 210 4.28 32.75 -10.09
N PHE A 211 5.13 32.00 -9.38
CA PHE A 211 5.49 30.64 -9.77
C PHE A 211 4.85 29.59 -8.86
N VAL A 212 4.55 28.50 -9.46
CA VAL A 212 4.06 27.28 -8.80
C VAL A 212 4.92 26.10 -9.25
N PHE A 213 5.12 25.14 -8.36
CA PHE A 213 6.13 24.10 -8.53
C PHE A 213 5.52 22.73 -8.47
N MET A 214 6.05 21.80 -9.27
CA MET A 214 5.68 20.40 -9.27
C MET A 214 5.65 19.80 -7.86
N GLY A 215 4.63 18.98 -7.55
CA GLY A 215 4.48 18.34 -6.25
C GLY A 215 3.94 19.23 -5.12
N SER A 216 3.59 20.50 -5.42
CA SER A 216 2.81 21.33 -4.51
C SER A 216 1.32 21.04 -4.68
N ASN A 217 0.52 21.27 -3.64
CA ASN A 217 -0.92 20.99 -3.65
C ASN A 217 -1.72 22.28 -3.64
N VAL A 218 -2.79 22.33 -4.44
CA VAL A 218 -3.74 23.45 -4.41
C VAL A 218 -4.69 23.26 -3.24
N VAL A 219 -4.67 24.18 -2.29
CA VAL A 219 -5.52 24.12 -1.09
C VAL A 219 -6.89 24.76 -1.34
N SER A 220 -6.90 25.92 -1.99
CA SER A 220 -8.14 26.65 -2.32
C SER A 220 -7.97 27.46 -3.58
N GLY A 221 -9.12 27.90 -4.14
CA GLY A 221 -9.18 28.75 -5.31
C GLY A 221 -8.94 28.04 -6.64
N SER A 222 -8.69 28.82 -7.68
CA SER A 222 -8.38 28.31 -9.02
C SER A 222 -7.36 29.17 -9.74
N ALA A 223 -6.62 28.57 -10.68
CA ALA A 223 -5.63 29.29 -11.47
C ALA A 223 -5.53 28.75 -12.90
N LEU A 224 -5.06 29.63 -13.82
CA LEU A 224 -4.49 29.24 -15.10
C LEU A 224 -2.99 29.47 -15.03
N ALA A 225 -2.22 28.51 -15.51
CA ALA A 225 -0.76 28.58 -15.49
C ALA A 225 -0.16 28.02 -16.79
N VAL A 226 0.99 28.57 -17.23
CA VAL A 226 1.74 28.03 -18.37
C VAL A 226 2.95 27.24 -17.86
N ILE A 227 3.14 26.05 -18.38
CA ILE A 227 4.26 25.18 -17.99
C ILE A 227 5.59 25.74 -18.52
N LEU A 228 6.52 25.97 -17.59
CA LEU A 228 7.88 26.42 -17.89
C LEU A 228 8.88 25.27 -17.92
N VAL A 229 8.72 24.27 -17.06
CA VAL A 229 9.70 23.20 -16.85
C VAL A 229 8.97 21.89 -16.54
N THR A 230 9.43 20.79 -17.18
CA THR A 230 8.85 19.44 -17.07
C THR A 230 9.87 18.45 -16.52
N GLY A 231 9.39 17.39 -15.90
CA GLY A 231 10.13 16.18 -15.50
C GLY A 231 11.36 16.45 -14.61
N ASN A 232 12.46 15.84 -14.97
CA ASN A 232 13.71 15.89 -14.19
C ASN A 232 14.33 17.28 -14.04
N ASP A 233 13.91 18.24 -14.83
CA ASP A 233 14.43 19.61 -14.81
C ASP A 233 13.62 20.52 -13.87
N THR A 234 12.48 20.06 -13.34
CA THR A 234 11.69 20.76 -12.32
C THR A 234 12.47 20.92 -11.01
N MET A 235 12.00 21.81 -10.12
CA MET A 235 12.65 22.02 -8.82
C MET A 235 12.71 20.71 -8.01
N ILE A 236 11.61 19.96 -7.96
CA ILE A 236 11.57 18.67 -7.24
C ILE A 236 12.43 17.60 -7.94
N GLY A 237 12.43 17.54 -9.27
CA GLY A 237 13.25 16.60 -10.04
C GLY A 237 14.76 16.79 -9.82
N ARG A 238 15.23 18.02 -9.59
CA ARG A 238 16.63 18.31 -9.23
C ARG A 238 16.98 17.89 -7.82
N ILE A 239 16.02 18.05 -6.86
CA ILE A 239 16.18 17.63 -5.47
C ILE A 239 16.23 16.09 -5.42
N GLU A 240 15.35 15.41 -6.12
CA GLU A 240 15.26 13.94 -6.14
C GLU A 240 16.54 13.28 -6.70
N LYS A 241 17.17 13.88 -7.69
CA LYS A 241 18.50 13.44 -8.19
C LYS A 241 19.61 13.49 -7.13
N THR A 242 19.49 14.36 -6.13
CA THR A 242 20.51 14.61 -5.09
C THR A 242 20.23 13.84 -3.81
N LEU A 243 18.98 13.46 -3.55
CA LEU A 243 18.58 12.70 -2.38
C LEU A 243 18.67 11.19 -2.68
N ASN A 244 19.60 10.51 -2.01
CA ASN A 244 19.50 9.05 -1.89
C ASN A 244 18.23 8.74 -1.07
N ASN A 245 17.32 7.99 -1.64
CA ASN A 245 16.09 7.54 -0.98
C ASN A 245 16.43 6.77 0.31
N PHE A 246 16.34 7.43 1.45
CA PHE A 246 16.27 6.77 2.74
C PHE A 246 14.80 6.53 3.06
N ASP A 247 14.23 5.44 2.51
CA ASP A 247 12.94 4.95 2.98
C ASP A 247 13.12 4.38 4.39
N GLU A 248 12.30 4.81 5.34
CA GLU A 248 12.29 4.19 6.67
C GLU A 248 11.82 2.73 6.53
N PRO A 249 12.54 1.78 7.18
CA PRO A 249 12.17 0.38 7.09
C PRO A 249 10.79 0.13 7.69
N THR A 250 9.94 -0.57 6.96
CA THR A 250 8.61 -0.96 7.38
C THR A 250 8.62 -1.84 8.63
N SER A 251 7.47 -1.98 9.31
CA SER A 251 7.33 -2.88 10.46
C SER A 251 7.74 -4.31 10.09
N PHE A 252 7.39 -4.76 8.90
CA PHE A 252 7.76 -6.06 8.38
C PHE A 252 9.28 -6.21 8.19
N GLU A 253 9.95 -5.24 7.59
CA GLU A 253 11.40 -5.27 7.38
C GLU A 253 12.15 -5.30 8.71
N LYS A 254 11.67 -4.57 9.73
CA LYS A 254 12.22 -4.61 11.10
C LYS A 254 12.12 -6.01 11.72
N GLU A 255 10.94 -6.65 11.60
CA GLU A 255 10.72 -8.01 12.09
C GLU A 255 11.55 -9.06 11.31
N MET A 256 11.65 -8.92 9.99
CA MET A 256 12.47 -9.79 9.15
C MET A 256 13.96 -9.68 9.48
N ASN A 257 14.45 -8.48 9.74
CA ASN A 257 15.80 -8.28 10.23
C ASN A 257 16.01 -8.97 11.60
N THR A 258 15.02 -8.93 12.47
CA THR A 258 15.07 -9.62 13.78
C THR A 258 15.20 -11.14 13.61
N ILE A 259 14.46 -11.74 12.69
CA ILE A 259 14.53 -13.17 12.35
C ILE A 259 15.90 -13.50 11.74
N SER A 260 16.37 -12.71 10.81
CA SER A 260 17.69 -12.89 10.19
C SER A 260 18.81 -12.82 11.24
N TRP A 261 18.76 -11.88 12.17
CA TRP A 261 19.72 -11.81 13.27
C TRP A 261 19.63 -12.98 14.24
N LEU A 262 18.43 -13.53 14.47
CA LEU A 262 18.26 -14.75 15.25
C LEU A 262 19.02 -15.91 14.62
N LEU A 263 18.85 -16.11 13.31
CA LEU A 263 19.53 -17.19 12.56
C LEU A 263 21.04 -16.99 12.52
N ILE A 264 21.52 -15.77 12.30
CA ILE A 264 22.94 -15.44 12.31
C ILE A 264 23.55 -15.73 13.68
N ARG A 265 22.91 -15.38 14.79
CA ARG A 265 23.37 -15.69 16.14
C ARG A 265 23.46 -17.20 16.37
N LEU A 266 22.45 -17.95 15.92
CA LEU A 266 22.45 -19.40 16.01
C LEU A 266 23.63 -20.00 15.24
N MET A 267 23.88 -19.54 14.03
CA MET A 267 24.97 -19.93 13.16
C MET A 267 26.35 -19.62 13.83
N LEU A 268 26.52 -18.40 14.35
CA LEU A 268 27.75 -17.97 15.02
C LEU A 268 28.14 -18.83 16.25
N VAL A 269 27.16 -19.48 16.89
CA VAL A 269 27.39 -20.39 18.02
C VAL A 269 27.64 -21.81 17.52
N LEU A 270 26.82 -22.31 16.62
CA LEU A 270 26.79 -23.73 16.26
C LEU A 270 27.86 -24.14 15.25
N VAL A 271 28.22 -23.28 14.29
CA VAL A 271 29.25 -23.58 13.29
C VAL A 271 30.63 -23.76 13.92
N PRO A 272 31.12 -22.90 14.83
CA PRO A 272 32.34 -23.15 15.56
C PRO A 272 32.32 -24.45 16.41
N VAL A 273 31.16 -24.77 17.00
CA VAL A 273 31.04 -26.01 17.79
C VAL A 273 31.16 -27.22 16.88
N VAL A 274 30.51 -27.26 15.73
CA VAL A 274 30.62 -28.32 14.72
C VAL A 274 32.07 -28.43 14.21
N PHE A 275 32.72 -27.29 13.93
CA PHE A 275 34.11 -27.24 13.49
C PHE A 275 35.05 -27.89 14.49
N VAL A 276 34.96 -27.51 15.78
CA VAL A 276 35.84 -28.03 16.84
C VAL A 276 35.59 -29.51 17.09
N ILE A 277 34.32 -29.95 17.14
CA ILE A 277 33.99 -31.37 17.37
C ILE A 277 34.58 -32.24 16.25
N ASN A 278 34.29 -31.90 14.97
CA ASN A 278 34.79 -32.70 13.85
C ASN A 278 36.33 -32.65 13.73
N GLY A 279 36.93 -31.48 13.95
CA GLY A 279 38.40 -31.37 13.96
C GLY A 279 39.10 -32.23 15.03
N LEU A 280 38.44 -32.42 16.19
CA LEU A 280 38.93 -33.29 17.27
C LEU A 280 38.65 -34.79 17.01
N THR A 281 37.53 -35.09 16.32
CA THR A 281 37.10 -36.46 16.04
C THR A 281 37.92 -37.08 14.89
N ASP A 282 38.03 -36.37 13.76
CA ASP A 282 38.65 -36.88 12.53
C ASP A 282 40.14 -36.48 12.40
N SER A 283 40.61 -35.54 13.24
CA SER A 283 41.97 -34.97 13.18
C SER A 283 42.31 -34.24 11.86
N ASP A 284 41.31 -34.09 10.93
CA ASP A 284 41.44 -33.30 9.72
C ASP A 284 40.71 -31.96 9.86
N TRP A 285 41.45 -30.97 10.29
CA TRP A 285 40.94 -29.62 10.51
C TRP A 285 40.49 -28.91 9.24
N LEU A 286 41.03 -29.31 8.08
CA LEU A 286 40.67 -28.71 6.80
C LEU A 286 39.30 -29.21 6.35
N GLU A 287 39.09 -30.53 6.41
CA GLU A 287 37.78 -31.13 6.07
C GLU A 287 36.71 -30.69 7.05
N ALA A 288 37.03 -30.65 8.35
CA ALA A 288 36.14 -30.07 9.38
C ALA A 288 35.75 -28.62 9.08
N GLY A 289 36.71 -27.81 8.59
CA GLY A 289 36.49 -26.42 8.20
C GLY A 289 35.54 -26.27 7.00
N VAL A 290 35.76 -27.04 5.94
CA VAL A 290 34.93 -27.08 4.76
C VAL A 290 33.51 -27.55 5.10
N PHE A 291 33.39 -28.56 5.95
CA PHE A 291 32.11 -29.07 6.42
C PHE A 291 31.36 -28.01 7.26
N ALA A 292 32.05 -27.38 8.22
CA ALA A 292 31.45 -26.32 9.05
C ALA A 292 30.96 -25.13 8.22
N LEU A 293 31.71 -24.72 7.19
CA LEU A 293 31.30 -23.70 6.24
C LEU A 293 30.08 -24.15 5.42
N SER A 294 30.03 -25.42 4.99
CA SER A 294 28.89 -25.97 4.27
C SER A 294 27.62 -26.01 5.15
N VAL A 295 27.79 -26.33 6.43
CA VAL A 295 26.72 -26.25 7.43
C VAL A 295 26.23 -24.81 7.57
N ALA A 296 27.13 -23.82 7.65
CA ALA A 296 26.79 -22.41 7.72
C ALA A 296 25.90 -21.96 6.52
N VAL A 297 26.27 -22.38 5.32
CA VAL A 297 25.50 -22.13 4.10
C VAL A 297 24.12 -22.79 4.18
N GLY A 298 24.08 -24.08 4.56
CA GLY A 298 22.82 -24.83 4.67
C GLY A 298 21.84 -24.33 5.72
N LEU A 299 22.33 -23.57 6.71
CA LEU A 299 21.49 -22.95 7.75
C LEU A 299 20.82 -21.66 7.32
N THR A 300 21.29 -21.07 6.25
CA THR A 300 20.80 -19.76 5.82
C THR A 300 19.69 -19.92 4.78
N PRO A 301 18.50 -19.36 5.01
CA PRO A 301 17.41 -19.44 4.05
C PRO A 301 17.67 -18.50 2.87
N GLU A 302 18.48 -18.94 1.91
CA GLU A 302 18.88 -18.13 0.74
C GLU A 302 17.71 -17.61 -0.08
N MET A 303 16.64 -18.40 -0.18
CA MET A 303 15.45 -18.10 -0.99
C MET A 303 14.41 -17.24 -0.24
N LEU A 304 14.64 -16.90 1.04
CA LEU A 304 13.67 -16.16 1.84
C LEU A 304 13.27 -14.81 1.22
N PRO A 305 14.21 -13.90 0.87
CA PRO A 305 13.85 -12.62 0.25
C PRO A 305 13.08 -12.82 -1.06
N MET A 306 13.51 -13.79 -1.87
CA MET A 306 12.92 -14.08 -3.17
C MET A 306 11.48 -14.61 -3.05
N ILE A 307 11.21 -15.53 -2.13
CA ILE A 307 9.86 -16.09 -1.92
C ILE A 307 8.91 -15.03 -1.37
N ILE A 308 9.40 -14.14 -0.49
CA ILE A 308 8.65 -12.99 0.00
C ILE A 308 8.26 -12.09 -1.17
N THR A 309 9.24 -11.65 -1.97
CA THR A 309 8.99 -10.75 -3.11
C THR A 309 8.08 -11.40 -4.15
N ALA A 310 8.26 -12.69 -4.44
CA ALA A 310 7.37 -13.44 -5.33
C ALA A 310 5.94 -13.54 -4.79
N SER A 311 5.77 -13.72 -3.47
CA SER A 311 4.45 -13.75 -2.82
C SER A 311 3.75 -12.40 -2.91
N LEU A 312 4.47 -11.31 -2.64
CA LEU A 312 3.96 -9.94 -2.74
C LEU A 312 3.60 -9.59 -4.19
N ALA A 313 4.48 -9.84 -5.15
CA ALA A 313 4.23 -9.59 -6.56
C ALA A 313 3.03 -10.38 -7.09
N LYS A 314 2.91 -11.66 -6.74
CA LYS A 314 1.74 -12.48 -7.07
C LYS A 314 0.47 -11.89 -6.44
N GLY A 315 0.52 -11.56 -5.15
CA GLY A 315 -0.60 -10.96 -4.43
C GLY A 315 -1.08 -9.68 -5.10
N ALA A 316 -0.17 -8.78 -5.42
CA ALA A 316 -0.46 -7.52 -6.10
C ALA A 316 -1.13 -7.74 -7.48
N VAL A 317 -0.66 -8.71 -8.27
CA VAL A 317 -1.28 -9.05 -9.56
C VAL A 317 -2.70 -9.60 -9.39
N ILE A 318 -2.95 -10.42 -8.35
CA ILE A 318 -4.30 -10.94 -8.07
C ILE A 318 -5.20 -9.81 -7.59
N MET A 319 -4.73 -8.97 -6.66
CA MET A 319 -5.46 -7.82 -6.15
C MET A 319 -5.84 -6.84 -7.27
N ALA A 320 -4.94 -6.56 -8.22
CA ALA A 320 -5.24 -5.71 -9.36
C ALA A 320 -6.37 -6.27 -10.25
N LYS A 321 -6.48 -7.59 -10.39
CA LYS A 321 -7.61 -8.24 -11.09
C LYS A 321 -8.93 -8.06 -10.33
N GLU A 322 -8.86 -7.98 -9.01
CA GLU A 322 -10.00 -7.67 -8.13
C GLU A 322 -10.17 -6.16 -7.93
N LYS A 323 -9.54 -5.34 -8.79
CA LYS A 323 -9.62 -3.87 -8.79
C LYS A 323 -8.99 -3.16 -7.58
N VAL A 324 -8.05 -3.82 -6.93
CA VAL A 324 -7.24 -3.26 -5.83
C VAL A 324 -5.81 -3.08 -6.32
N VAL A 325 -5.39 -1.86 -6.57
CA VAL A 325 -4.05 -1.53 -7.05
C VAL A 325 -3.16 -1.15 -5.87
N ILE A 326 -2.02 -1.82 -5.75
CA ILE A 326 -1.06 -1.62 -4.68
C ILE A 326 0.07 -0.71 -5.19
N LYS A 327 0.25 0.44 -4.59
CA LYS A 327 1.36 1.37 -4.89
C LYS A 327 2.67 0.92 -4.24
N LYS A 328 2.60 0.43 -2.99
CA LYS A 328 3.75 -0.08 -2.24
C LYS A 328 3.53 -1.55 -1.92
N LEU A 329 4.35 -2.44 -2.45
CA LEU A 329 4.17 -3.90 -2.27
C LEU A 329 4.11 -4.33 -0.81
N ASN A 330 4.85 -3.65 0.07
CA ASN A 330 4.85 -3.96 1.50
C ASN A 330 3.49 -3.69 2.18
N ALA A 331 2.67 -2.77 1.63
CA ALA A 331 1.32 -2.50 2.15
C ALA A 331 0.37 -3.70 2.05
N ILE A 332 0.64 -4.68 1.18
CA ILE A 332 -0.18 -5.90 1.06
C ILE A 332 -0.31 -6.64 2.40
N GLN A 333 0.77 -6.69 3.15
CA GLN A 333 0.80 -7.41 4.43
C GLN A 333 0.05 -6.64 5.51
N ASP A 334 0.28 -5.33 5.58
CA ASP A 334 -0.41 -4.46 6.53
C ASP A 334 -1.91 -4.41 6.21
N LEU A 335 -2.30 -4.42 4.92
CA LEU A 335 -3.70 -4.53 4.48
C LEU A 335 -4.36 -5.83 5.02
N GLY A 336 -3.67 -6.97 4.93
CA GLY A 336 -4.15 -8.24 5.47
C GLY A 336 -4.24 -8.26 7.01
N ALA A 337 -3.48 -7.43 7.69
CA ALA A 337 -3.39 -7.36 9.14
C ALA A 337 -4.35 -6.34 9.77
N ILE A 338 -5.05 -5.52 8.98
CA ILE A 338 -6.02 -4.52 9.48
C ILE A 338 -7.05 -5.18 10.38
N ASP A 339 -7.24 -4.65 11.58
CA ASP A 339 -8.30 -5.00 12.53
C ASP A 339 -9.26 -3.83 12.79
N ILE A 340 -8.86 -2.59 12.48
CA ILE A 340 -9.74 -1.41 12.47
C ILE A 340 -9.67 -0.74 11.10
N LEU A 341 -10.83 -0.56 10.47
CA LEU A 341 -11.00 0.28 9.30
C LEU A 341 -11.67 1.58 9.70
N CYS A 342 -10.95 2.68 9.62
CA CYS A 342 -11.48 4.02 9.72
C CYS A 342 -11.84 4.52 8.31
N THR A 343 -13.03 5.10 8.14
CA THR A 343 -13.46 5.60 6.84
C THR A 343 -14.25 6.90 7.01
N ASP A 344 -14.17 7.78 6.01
CA ASP A 344 -15.15 8.87 5.92
C ASP A 344 -16.54 8.31 5.56
N LYS A 345 -17.59 9.03 5.88
CA LYS A 345 -18.98 8.67 5.57
C LYS A 345 -19.27 8.91 4.08
N THR A 346 -19.01 10.16 3.64
CA THR A 346 -19.43 10.67 2.33
C THR A 346 -18.67 10.01 1.20
N GLY A 347 -19.43 9.55 0.18
CA GLY A 347 -18.84 8.86 -0.97
C GLY A 347 -18.28 7.46 -0.69
N THR A 348 -18.09 7.06 0.57
CA THR A 348 -17.65 5.69 0.93
C THR A 348 -18.84 4.81 1.31
N LEU A 349 -19.59 5.20 2.34
CA LEU A 349 -20.81 4.49 2.74
C LEU A 349 -22.01 4.94 1.93
N THR A 350 -21.98 6.18 1.43
CA THR A 350 -23.05 6.80 0.65
C THR A 350 -22.69 6.85 -0.83
N GLN A 351 -23.71 7.02 -1.67
CA GLN A 351 -23.53 7.16 -3.11
C GLN A 351 -22.79 8.48 -3.41
N ASP A 352 -22.11 8.56 -4.56
CA ASP A 352 -21.49 9.81 -5.03
C ASP A 352 -22.56 10.77 -5.66
N GLU A 353 -23.83 10.54 -5.35
CA GLU A 353 -24.96 11.31 -5.82
C GLU A 353 -25.76 11.79 -4.60
N ILE A 354 -25.87 13.10 -4.46
CA ILE A 354 -26.71 13.74 -3.46
C ILE A 354 -27.99 14.18 -4.13
N ILE A 355 -29.12 13.94 -3.48
CA ILE A 355 -30.43 14.33 -3.98
C ILE A 355 -30.96 15.49 -3.14
N LEU A 356 -31.35 16.61 -3.78
CA LEU A 356 -32.09 17.64 -3.09
C LEU A 356 -33.55 17.16 -2.91
N GLU A 357 -33.91 16.78 -1.68
CA GLU A 357 -35.21 16.24 -1.36
C GLU A 357 -36.24 17.36 -1.18
N TYR A 358 -35.93 18.35 -0.34
CA TYR A 358 -36.85 19.42 0.00
C TYR A 358 -36.19 20.80 -0.02
N PRO A 359 -36.69 21.76 -0.86
CA PRO A 359 -36.45 23.19 -0.64
C PRO A 359 -37.50 23.72 0.32
N LEU A 360 -37.12 24.25 1.47
CA LEU A 360 -38.00 24.57 2.60
C LEU A 360 -37.87 26.03 3.02
N ASP A 361 -39.01 26.65 3.36
CA ASP A 361 -39.06 27.95 4.05
C ASP A 361 -38.63 27.84 5.53
N ILE A 362 -38.68 28.93 6.28
CA ILE A 362 -38.33 28.98 7.69
C ILE A 362 -39.24 28.15 8.62
N HIS A 363 -40.40 27.72 8.11
CA HIS A 363 -41.42 26.91 8.80
C HIS A 363 -41.41 25.44 8.34
N ALA A 364 -40.41 25.04 7.58
CA ALA A 364 -40.29 23.70 6.97
C ALA A 364 -41.38 23.36 5.96
N ASN A 365 -41.98 24.32 5.29
CA ASN A 365 -42.90 24.11 4.16
C ASN A 365 -42.10 24.18 2.85
N LEU A 366 -42.59 23.48 1.82
CA LEU A 366 -41.97 23.54 0.49
C LEU A 366 -42.06 24.96 -0.09
N ASP A 367 -40.90 25.53 -0.49
CA ASP A 367 -40.82 26.86 -1.11
C ASP A 367 -39.88 26.87 -2.32
N LEU A 368 -40.40 27.14 -3.50
CA LEU A 368 -39.66 27.20 -4.76
C LEU A 368 -38.82 28.48 -4.91
N GLU A 369 -39.09 29.54 -4.15
CA GLU A 369 -38.21 30.73 -4.12
C GLU A 369 -36.87 30.39 -3.45
N VAL A 370 -36.90 29.58 -2.41
CA VAL A 370 -35.66 29.06 -1.81
C VAL A 370 -34.86 28.24 -2.82
N LEU A 371 -35.50 27.38 -3.62
CA LEU A 371 -34.88 26.63 -4.69
C LEU A 371 -34.27 27.55 -5.75
N LYS A 372 -34.98 28.58 -6.20
CA LYS A 372 -34.51 29.55 -7.16
C LYS A 372 -33.26 30.28 -6.71
N ILE A 373 -33.26 30.78 -5.45
CA ILE A 373 -32.11 31.46 -4.87
C ILE A 373 -30.92 30.51 -4.74
N GLY A 374 -31.13 29.26 -4.29
CA GLY A 374 -30.14 28.21 -4.27
C GLY A 374 -29.54 27.90 -5.64
N TYR A 375 -30.39 27.84 -6.68
CA TYR A 375 -30.00 27.64 -8.07
C TYR A 375 -29.08 28.77 -8.56
N LEU A 376 -29.44 30.04 -8.34
CA LEU A 376 -28.62 31.19 -8.77
C LEU A 376 -27.19 31.10 -8.18
N ASN A 377 -27.07 30.74 -6.90
CA ASN A 377 -25.76 30.54 -6.28
C ASN A 377 -25.03 29.36 -6.94
N SER A 378 -25.65 28.19 -7.06
CA SER A 378 -25.04 26.98 -7.58
C SER A 378 -24.70 27.02 -9.08
N TYR A 379 -25.51 27.73 -9.88
CA TYR A 379 -25.29 27.80 -11.31
C TYR A 379 -24.19 28.77 -11.70
N PHE A 380 -24.15 29.97 -11.06
CA PHE A 380 -23.26 31.07 -11.43
C PHE A 380 -21.88 31.03 -10.69
N GLN A 381 -21.70 30.14 -9.71
CA GLN A 381 -20.37 29.95 -9.11
C GLN A 381 -19.33 29.49 -10.15
N THR A 382 -18.08 29.92 -9.98
CA THR A 382 -16.94 29.49 -10.79
C THR A 382 -16.24 28.30 -10.12
N GLY A 383 -15.80 27.34 -10.89
CA GLY A 383 -15.10 26.15 -10.40
C GLY A 383 -15.89 24.86 -10.62
N LEU A 384 -15.37 23.77 -10.02
CA LEU A 384 -16.03 22.47 -10.07
C LEU A 384 -17.31 22.50 -9.20
N LYS A 385 -18.46 22.32 -9.85
CA LYS A 385 -19.73 22.17 -9.14
C LYS A 385 -19.70 20.91 -8.31
N ASN A 386 -19.80 21.05 -6.99
CA ASN A 386 -19.86 19.92 -6.07
C ASN A 386 -21.19 19.15 -6.21
N LEU A 387 -21.32 18.03 -5.51
CA LEU A 387 -22.51 17.18 -5.58
C LEU A 387 -23.79 17.92 -5.12
N LEU A 388 -23.69 18.81 -4.13
CA LEU A 388 -24.82 19.61 -3.64
C LEU A 388 -25.28 20.62 -4.71
N ASP A 389 -24.34 21.25 -5.40
CA ASP A 389 -24.66 22.17 -6.50
C ASP A 389 -25.36 21.46 -7.65
N ARG A 390 -24.85 20.28 -8.03
CA ARG A 390 -25.47 19.45 -9.06
C ARG A 390 -26.89 19.04 -8.66
N ALA A 391 -27.09 18.64 -7.41
CA ALA A 391 -28.41 18.29 -6.89
C ALA A 391 -29.41 19.46 -6.98
N ILE A 392 -28.98 20.68 -6.64
CA ILE A 392 -29.82 21.90 -6.74
C ILE A 392 -30.18 22.18 -8.21
N ILE A 393 -29.18 22.14 -9.09
CA ILE A 393 -29.37 22.40 -10.54
C ILE A 393 -30.34 21.36 -11.14
N THR A 394 -30.07 20.08 -10.92
CA THR A 394 -30.90 18.97 -11.43
C THR A 394 -32.35 19.06 -10.92
N ARG A 395 -32.52 19.38 -9.61
CA ARG A 395 -33.86 19.56 -9.03
C ARG A 395 -34.58 20.75 -9.67
N THR A 396 -33.87 21.87 -9.85
CA THR A 396 -34.47 23.09 -10.47
C THR A 396 -34.84 22.84 -11.92
N GLU A 397 -34.02 22.16 -12.71
CA GLU A 397 -34.31 21.79 -14.08
C GLU A 397 -35.58 20.91 -14.16
N LYS A 398 -35.76 19.98 -13.24
CA LYS A 398 -36.94 19.13 -13.17
C LYS A 398 -38.19 19.95 -12.83
N GLU A 399 -38.14 20.82 -11.81
CA GLU A 399 -39.26 21.66 -11.40
C GLU A 399 -39.61 22.74 -12.45
N SER A 400 -38.64 23.18 -13.26
CA SER A 400 -38.83 24.17 -14.32
C SER A 400 -39.81 23.71 -15.43
N ILE A 401 -40.06 22.40 -15.51
CA ILE A 401 -41.03 21.84 -16.46
C ILE A 401 -42.45 22.28 -16.09
N GLU A 402 -42.77 22.32 -14.79
CA GLU A 402 -44.13 22.63 -14.28
C GLU A 402 -44.27 24.09 -13.82
N HIS A 403 -43.15 24.74 -13.44
CA HIS A 403 -43.12 26.09 -12.85
C HIS A 403 -42.41 27.09 -13.76
N GLU A 404 -43.16 28.08 -14.31
CA GLU A 404 -42.62 29.08 -15.22
C GLU A 404 -41.55 29.98 -14.58
N ASP A 405 -41.69 30.29 -13.30
CA ASP A 405 -40.75 31.15 -12.55
C ASP A 405 -39.33 30.58 -12.46
N LEU A 406 -39.19 29.25 -12.64
CA LEU A 406 -37.91 28.56 -12.65
C LEU A 406 -37.30 28.37 -14.06
N ARG A 407 -38.06 28.78 -15.10
CA ARG A 407 -37.57 28.68 -16.49
C ARG A 407 -36.59 29.79 -16.81
N GLU A 408 -35.58 29.43 -17.64
CA GLU A 408 -34.62 30.37 -18.21
C GLU A 408 -33.83 31.22 -17.17
N LEU A 409 -33.71 30.79 -15.93
CA LEU A 409 -32.98 31.51 -14.89
C LEU A 409 -31.51 31.81 -15.31
N SER A 410 -30.90 30.91 -16.06
CA SER A 410 -29.51 31.05 -16.56
C SER A 410 -29.34 32.18 -17.59
N THR A 411 -30.41 32.52 -18.33
CA THR A 411 -30.39 33.59 -19.32
C THR A 411 -30.97 34.89 -18.76
N ARG A 412 -31.81 34.80 -17.75
CA ARG A 412 -32.47 35.95 -17.10
C ARG A 412 -31.55 36.69 -16.13
N TYR A 413 -30.59 35.98 -15.55
CA TYR A 413 -29.60 36.55 -14.63
C TYR A 413 -28.18 36.52 -15.25
N LYS A 414 -27.39 37.55 -14.91
CA LYS A 414 -25.96 37.59 -15.25
C LYS A 414 -25.10 37.67 -13.99
N LYS A 415 -24.01 36.94 -13.94
CA LYS A 415 -23.04 37.02 -12.84
C LYS A 415 -22.32 38.36 -12.91
N ILE A 416 -22.16 39.01 -11.76
CA ILE A 416 -21.32 40.19 -11.55
C ILE A 416 -20.03 39.81 -10.89
N ASP A 417 -20.11 39.10 -9.74
CA ASP A 417 -18.94 38.73 -8.90
C ASP A 417 -19.23 37.48 -8.09
N GLU A 418 -18.26 36.97 -7.34
CA GLU A 418 -18.43 35.90 -6.38
C GLU A 418 -17.46 36.00 -5.21
N LEU A 419 -17.86 35.50 -4.06
CA LEU A 419 -17.04 35.26 -2.89
C LEU A 419 -16.93 33.75 -2.74
N PRO A 420 -15.80 33.13 -3.09
CA PRO A 420 -15.65 31.67 -3.14
C PRO A 420 -15.87 31.00 -1.79
N PHE A 421 -16.09 29.71 -1.80
CA PHE A 421 -16.23 28.91 -0.59
C PHE A 421 -14.94 28.94 0.23
N ASP A 422 -15.10 29.10 1.54
CA ASP A 422 -14.03 29.08 2.51
C ASP A 422 -14.39 28.13 3.64
N PHE A 423 -13.40 27.29 4.06
CA PHE A 423 -13.62 26.26 5.09
C PHE A 423 -13.84 26.86 6.50
N GLU A 424 -13.29 28.03 6.79
CA GLU A 424 -13.52 28.71 8.07
C GLU A 424 -14.90 29.38 8.08
N ARG A 425 -15.26 30.06 6.99
CA ARG A 425 -16.56 30.75 6.84
C ARG A 425 -17.71 29.78 6.57
N ARG A 426 -17.45 28.56 6.08
CA ARG A 426 -18.40 27.49 5.71
C ARG A 426 -19.58 27.97 4.86
N ARG A 427 -19.36 29.01 4.02
CA ARG A 427 -20.36 29.58 3.13
C ARG A 427 -19.70 30.14 1.86
N MET A 428 -20.54 30.39 0.87
CA MET A 428 -20.12 30.99 -0.38
C MET A 428 -21.21 31.93 -0.90
N SER A 429 -20.81 32.98 -1.62
CA SER A 429 -21.73 33.95 -2.17
C SER A 429 -21.51 34.16 -3.65
N VAL A 430 -22.58 34.38 -4.38
CA VAL A 430 -22.57 34.79 -5.79
C VAL A 430 -23.40 36.07 -5.94
N ILE A 431 -22.89 37.00 -6.70
CA ILE A 431 -23.56 38.26 -6.98
C ILE A 431 -24.07 38.18 -8.43
N VAL A 432 -25.40 38.35 -8.57
CA VAL A 432 -26.05 38.30 -9.86
C VAL A 432 -26.88 39.55 -10.09
N LYS A 433 -27.11 39.88 -11.36
CA LYS A 433 -27.98 40.96 -11.80
C LYS A 433 -29.05 40.37 -12.70
N GLU A 434 -30.31 40.74 -12.45
CA GLU A 434 -31.43 40.43 -13.34
C GLU A 434 -31.44 41.43 -14.51
N GLU A 435 -31.57 40.93 -15.75
CA GLU A 435 -31.49 41.82 -16.94
C GLU A 435 -32.54 42.94 -16.98
N THR A 436 -33.67 42.72 -16.32
CA THR A 436 -34.80 43.64 -16.31
C THR A 436 -34.82 44.63 -15.14
N GLN A 437 -33.88 44.47 -14.16
CA GLN A 437 -33.87 45.29 -12.95
C GLN A 437 -32.54 46.04 -12.79
N GLU A 438 -32.60 47.24 -12.19
CA GLU A 438 -31.42 47.97 -11.72
C GLU A 438 -31.01 47.39 -10.35
N GLY A 439 -29.70 47.24 -10.09
CA GLY A 439 -29.16 46.72 -8.85
C GLY A 439 -28.59 45.33 -8.96
N ALA A 440 -28.05 44.81 -7.85
CA ALA A 440 -27.43 43.49 -7.74
C ALA A 440 -28.04 42.69 -6.60
N LEU A 441 -28.10 41.38 -6.78
CA LEU A 441 -28.58 40.45 -5.78
C LEU A 441 -27.40 39.60 -5.29
N LEU A 442 -27.02 39.75 -4.04
CA LEU A 442 -26.05 38.88 -3.32
C LEU A 442 -26.83 37.68 -2.80
N VAL A 443 -26.39 36.49 -3.21
CA VAL A 443 -26.99 35.22 -2.81
C VAL A 443 -25.95 34.38 -2.11
N THR A 444 -26.23 34.00 -0.88
CA THR A 444 -25.29 33.21 -0.06
C THR A 444 -25.91 31.88 0.34
N LYS A 445 -25.14 30.79 0.25
CA LYS A 445 -25.52 29.51 0.83
C LYS A 445 -24.39 28.98 1.71
N GLY A 446 -24.74 28.24 2.76
CA GLY A 446 -23.75 27.70 3.69
C GLY A 446 -24.36 26.85 4.79
N ALA A 447 -23.54 26.46 5.77
CA ALA A 447 -24.02 25.79 6.97
C ALA A 447 -25.04 26.65 7.68
N LEU A 448 -26.11 26.04 8.22
CA LEU A 448 -27.23 26.81 8.74
C LEU A 448 -26.86 27.73 9.90
N GLU A 449 -26.02 27.26 10.82
CA GLU A 449 -25.54 28.05 11.96
C GLU A 449 -24.81 29.31 11.50
N GLU A 450 -23.97 29.18 10.47
CA GLU A 450 -23.25 30.29 9.86
C GLU A 450 -24.20 31.24 9.12
N MET A 451 -25.22 30.72 8.44
CA MET A 451 -26.21 31.52 7.76
C MET A 451 -27.07 32.32 8.74
N LEU A 452 -27.44 31.72 9.87
CA LEU A 452 -28.13 32.39 10.97
C LEU A 452 -27.28 33.48 11.64
N SER A 453 -25.95 33.32 11.69
CA SER A 453 -25.04 34.31 12.29
C SER A 453 -24.91 35.58 11.46
N ILE A 454 -24.98 35.48 10.14
CA ILE A 454 -24.88 36.63 9.20
C ILE A 454 -26.22 37.25 8.82
N SER A 455 -27.33 36.59 9.18
CA SER A 455 -28.68 37.06 8.84
C SER A 455 -29.30 37.83 9.98
N SER A 456 -29.86 38.99 9.70
CA SER A 456 -30.61 39.85 10.65
C SER A 456 -32.11 39.74 10.50
N HIS A 457 -32.58 39.26 9.36
CA HIS A 457 -34.02 39.13 9.01
C HIS A 457 -34.30 37.77 8.41
N VAL A 458 -35.53 37.34 8.50
CA VAL A 458 -36.10 36.18 7.81
C VAL A 458 -37.17 36.66 6.81
N GLN A 459 -37.37 35.86 5.79
CA GLN A 459 -38.47 36.02 4.86
C GLN A 459 -39.48 34.87 5.06
N ASP A 460 -40.77 35.25 5.16
CA ASP A 460 -41.92 34.35 5.22
C ASP A 460 -42.89 34.75 4.11
N GLY A 461 -42.90 33.99 3.03
CA GLY A 461 -43.67 34.38 1.84
C GLY A 461 -43.15 35.70 1.26
N LYS A 462 -43.98 36.77 1.42
CA LYS A 462 -43.65 38.15 0.98
C LYS A 462 -43.25 39.07 2.12
N GLU A 463 -43.37 38.66 3.35
CA GLU A 463 -43.06 39.46 4.53
C GLU A 463 -41.64 39.27 4.97
N ILE A 464 -40.96 40.35 5.38
CA ILE A 464 -39.59 40.33 5.92
C ILE A 464 -39.63 40.95 7.32
N TYR A 465 -39.16 40.17 8.31
CA TYR A 465 -39.11 40.65 9.68
C TYR A 465 -37.83 40.23 10.42
N PRO A 466 -37.45 40.91 11.50
CA PRO A 466 -36.22 40.61 12.20
C PRO A 466 -36.20 39.21 12.82
N ILE A 467 -35.04 38.56 12.84
CA ILE A 467 -34.84 37.30 13.54
C ILE A 467 -34.95 37.54 15.05
N THR A 468 -35.92 36.86 15.68
CA THR A 468 -36.03 36.79 17.15
C THR A 468 -35.37 35.48 17.65
N GLU A 469 -35.04 35.42 18.94
CA GLU A 469 -34.52 34.19 19.52
C GLU A 469 -35.47 32.99 19.39
N GLU A 470 -36.78 33.26 19.47
CA GLU A 470 -37.85 32.27 19.27
C GLU A 470 -37.82 31.70 17.83
N ILE A 471 -37.70 32.55 16.83
CA ILE A 471 -37.62 32.13 15.41
C ILE A 471 -36.32 31.32 15.20
N ARG A 472 -35.22 31.80 15.72
CA ARG A 472 -33.93 31.10 15.68
C ARG A 472 -34.08 29.68 16.23
N GLN A 473 -34.66 29.54 17.42
CA GLN A 473 -34.85 28.26 18.09
C GLN A 473 -35.75 27.32 17.27
N ASN A 474 -36.85 27.82 16.75
CA ASN A 474 -37.79 27.06 15.94
C ASN A 474 -37.13 26.51 14.63
N ILE A 475 -36.28 27.31 13.98
CA ILE A 475 -35.50 26.89 12.81
C ILE A 475 -34.49 25.79 13.20
N LEU A 476 -33.79 25.96 14.29
CA LEU A 476 -32.81 24.96 14.75
C LEU A 476 -33.50 23.64 15.14
N GLU A 477 -34.67 23.68 15.76
CA GLU A 477 -35.46 22.48 16.08
C GLU A 477 -35.98 21.77 14.81
N ALA A 478 -36.48 22.50 13.83
CA ALA A 478 -36.96 21.95 12.56
C ALA A 478 -35.77 21.26 11.81
N VAL A 479 -34.63 21.93 11.75
CA VAL A 479 -33.44 21.34 11.12
C VAL A 479 -32.90 20.16 11.91
N SER A 480 -32.94 20.17 13.25
CA SER A 480 -32.61 18.99 14.06
C SER A 480 -33.48 17.78 13.70
N GLN A 481 -34.77 17.96 13.49
CA GLN A 481 -35.68 16.88 13.08
C GLN A 481 -35.37 16.37 11.66
N LEU A 482 -35.00 17.25 10.74
CA LEU A 482 -34.56 16.84 9.40
C LEU A 482 -33.24 16.05 9.44
N ASN A 483 -32.30 16.48 10.26
CA ASN A 483 -31.02 15.75 10.47
C ASN A 483 -31.28 14.37 11.12
N GLU A 484 -32.27 14.24 12.02
CA GLU A 484 -32.68 12.94 12.60
C GLU A 484 -33.27 12.00 11.54
N GLN A 485 -33.85 12.54 10.45
CA GLN A 485 -34.29 11.77 9.30
C GLN A 485 -33.14 11.41 8.33
N GLY A 486 -31.92 11.85 8.60
CA GLY A 486 -30.74 11.62 7.76
C GLY A 486 -30.57 12.62 6.62
N LEU A 487 -31.23 13.76 6.68
CA LEU A 487 -31.11 14.84 5.70
C LEU A 487 -30.02 15.83 6.14
N ARG A 488 -29.20 16.24 5.20
CA ARG A 488 -28.21 17.32 5.36
C ARG A 488 -28.84 18.64 4.96
N VAL A 489 -28.70 19.67 5.77
CA VAL A 489 -29.35 20.95 5.55
C VAL A 489 -28.35 22.07 5.27
N LEU A 490 -28.60 22.87 4.23
CA LEU A 490 -27.89 24.12 3.94
C LEU A 490 -28.86 25.31 4.01
N GLY A 491 -28.46 26.36 4.71
CA GLY A 491 -29.19 27.62 4.72
C GLY A 491 -28.97 28.43 3.44
N VAL A 492 -29.95 29.20 3.04
CA VAL A 492 -29.92 30.08 1.88
C VAL A 492 -30.40 31.48 2.28
N SER A 493 -29.58 32.48 2.00
CA SER A 493 -29.90 33.88 2.31
C SER A 493 -29.66 34.79 1.11
N ARG A 494 -30.33 35.93 1.11
CA ARG A 494 -30.16 36.95 0.07
C ARG A 494 -30.01 38.36 0.62
N LYS A 495 -29.39 39.25 -0.17
CA LYS A 495 -29.36 40.69 0.12
C LYS A 495 -29.41 41.50 -1.19
N GLN A 496 -30.26 42.50 -1.25
CA GLN A 496 -30.44 43.38 -2.43
C GLN A 496 -29.55 44.61 -2.31
N TYR A 497 -28.85 44.96 -3.38
CA TYR A 497 -28.08 46.19 -3.53
C TYR A 497 -28.69 47.03 -4.66
N GLU A 498 -28.78 48.33 -4.45
CA GLU A 498 -29.31 49.28 -5.44
C GLU A 498 -28.29 49.53 -6.55
N ASP A 499 -26.97 49.49 -6.24
CA ASP A 499 -25.89 49.76 -7.17
C ASP A 499 -25.14 48.44 -7.53
N ALA A 500 -25.21 48.08 -8.81
CA ALA A 500 -24.46 46.93 -9.32
C ALA A 500 -22.96 47.18 -9.54
N SER A 501 -22.50 48.40 -9.41
CA SER A 501 -21.08 48.77 -9.51
C SER A 501 -20.34 48.72 -8.17
N HIS A 502 -21.04 48.31 -7.10
CA HIS A 502 -20.42 48.09 -5.77
C HIS A 502 -19.31 47.06 -5.88
N ARG A 503 -18.16 47.27 -5.18
CA ARG A 503 -17.09 46.28 -5.09
C ARG A 503 -17.39 45.39 -3.91
N PHE A 504 -17.74 44.15 -4.22
CA PHE A 504 -18.12 43.16 -3.21
C PHE A 504 -16.91 42.57 -2.49
N ALA A 505 -17.06 42.39 -1.17
CA ALA A 505 -16.05 41.76 -0.30
C ALA A 505 -16.72 40.91 0.79
N VAL A 506 -15.95 40.22 1.59
CA VAL A 506 -16.44 39.29 2.64
C VAL A 506 -17.31 40.03 3.68
N GLU A 507 -17.04 41.32 3.93
CA GLU A 507 -17.80 42.16 4.85
C GLU A 507 -19.25 42.41 4.40
N ASP A 508 -19.52 42.20 3.09
CA ASP A 508 -20.89 42.34 2.55
C ASP A 508 -21.81 41.17 2.95
N GLU A 509 -21.22 40.04 3.35
CA GLU A 509 -21.90 38.89 3.92
C GLU A 509 -22.42 39.15 5.36
N ALA A 510 -23.08 40.26 5.56
CA ALA A 510 -23.68 40.67 6.83
C ALA A 510 -25.06 41.29 6.63
N ASN A 511 -25.90 41.23 7.67
CA ASN A 511 -27.30 41.72 7.63
C ASN A 511 -28.09 41.11 6.47
N MET A 512 -27.92 39.81 6.24
CA MET A 512 -28.61 39.05 5.23
C MET A 512 -30.09 38.78 5.61
N ILE A 513 -30.88 38.38 4.62
CA ILE A 513 -32.28 37.91 4.82
C ILE A 513 -32.24 36.39 4.59
N LEU A 514 -32.48 35.62 5.64
CA LEU A 514 -32.61 34.18 5.51
C LEU A 514 -33.92 33.82 4.82
N MET A 515 -33.81 33.08 3.72
CA MET A 515 -34.95 32.64 2.91
C MET A 515 -35.54 31.32 3.40
N GLY A 516 -34.65 30.44 3.88
CA GLY A 516 -34.98 29.09 4.24
C GLY A 516 -33.81 28.18 4.09
N TYR A 517 -34.05 26.90 3.83
CA TYR A 517 -33.01 25.91 3.74
C TYR A 517 -33.32 24.80 2.72
N LEU A 518 -32.25 24.21 2.24
CA LEU A 518 -32.26 23.10 1.28
C LEU A 518 -31.87 21.82 2.01
N ALA A 519 -32.76 20.82 1.99
CA ALA A 519 -32.56 19.53 2.65
C ALA A 519 -32.17 18.45 1.63
N PHE A 520 -31.01 17.87 1.82
CA PHE A 520 -30.39 16.90 0.92
C PHE A 520 -30.40 15.52 1.54
N LEU A 521 -30.68 14.51 0.72
CA LEU A 521 -30.53 13.11 1.05
C LEU A 521 -29.20 12.61 0.48
N ASP A 522 -28.44 11.92 1.33
CA ASP A 522 -27.21 11.22 0.97
C ASP A 522 -27.50 9.70 1.07
N PRO A 523 -27.96 9.05 0.01
CA PRO A 523 -28.42 7.67 0.07
C PRO A 523 -27.24 6.71 0.29
N PRO A 524 -27.35 5.73 1.21
CA PRO A 524 -26.32 4.72 1.36
C PRO A 524 -26.17 3.86 0.11
N LYS A 525 -24.92 3.41 -0.16
CA LYS A 525 -24.66 2.46 -1.24
C LYS A 525 -25.32 1.13 -0.95
N PRO A 526 -25.92 0.47 -1.94
CA PRO A 526 -26.50 -0.87 -1.77
C PRO A 526 -25.47 -1.92 -1.30
N SER A 527 -24.20 -1.72 -1.65
CA SER A 527 -23.09 -2.60 -1.26
C SER A 527 -22.53 -2.34 0.14
N ALA A 528 -22.86 -1.21 0.79
CA ALA A 528 -22.27 -0.84 2.06
C ALA A 528 -22.62 -1.80 3.20
N ALA A 529 -23.90 -2.17 3.35
CA ALA A 529 -24.33 -3.09 4.38
C ALA A 529 -23.71 -4.49 4.23
N PRO A 530 -23.72 -5.16 3.05
CA PRO A 530 -23.01 -6.42 2.84
C PRO A 530 -21.50 -6.31 3.12
N ALA A 531 -20.87 -5.19 2.75
CA ALA A 531 -19.44 -4.99 2.94
C ALA A 531 -19.06 -4.86 4.42
N ILE A 532 -19.81 -4.07 5.18
CA ILE A 532 -19.60 -3.94 6.64
C ILE A 532 -19.77 -5.29 7.34
N GLN A 533 -20.79 -6.06 6.94
CA GLN A 533 -20.99 -7.39 7.48
C GLN A 533 -19.83 -8.33 7.15
N ALA A 534 -19.36 -8.33 5.90
CA ALA A 534 -18.22 -9.14 5.46
C ALA A 534 -16.92 -8.74 6.20
N LEU A 535 -16.64 -7.45 6.36
CA LEU A 535 -15.50 -6.97 7.16
C LEU A 535 -15.58 -7.44 8.60
N LYS A 536 -16.75 -7.37 9.23
CA LYS A 536 -16.99 -7.86 10.58
C LYS A 536 -16.78 -9.37 10.71
N GLU A 537 -17.23 -10.16 9.74
CA GLU A 537 -17.01 -11.61 9.68
C GLU A 537 -15.53 -11.97 9.57
N HIS A 538 -14.73 -11.06 8.99
CA HIS A 538 -13.28 -11.16 8.91
C HIS A 538 -12.56 -10.45 10.08
N GLY A 539 -13.27 -10.10 11.17
CA GLY A 539 -12.68 -9.52 12.37
C GLY A 539 -12.16 -8.10 12.21
N VAL A 540 -12.71 -7.33 11.26
CA VAL A 540 -12.38 -5.92 11.06
C VAL A 540 -13.49 -5.05 11.62
N MET A 541 -13.16 -4.19 12.59
CA MET A 541 -14.07 -3.20 13.15
C MET A 541 -14.08 -1.96 12.26
N THR A 542 -15.27 -1.49 11.89
CA THR A 542 -15.41 -0.25 11.12
C THR A 542 -15.72 0.91 12.06
N LYS A 543 -14.96 2.01 11.93
CA LYS A 543 -15.17 3.29 12.64
C LYS A 543 -15.32 4.41 11.62
N ILE A 544 -16.27 5.32 11.87
CA ILE A 544 -16.57 6.43 10.97
C ILE A 544 -15.98 7.71 11.52
N LEU A 545 -15.13 8.36 10.73
CA LEU A 545 -14.45 9.62 11.04
C LEU A 545 -14.87 10.67 10.01
N THR A 546 -15.82 11.54 10.36
CA THR A 546 -16.44 12.47 9.41
C THR A 546 -16.48 13.91 9.92
N GLY A 547 -16.42 14.88 8.99
CA GLY A 547 -16.73 16.29 9.24
C GLY A 547 -18.24 16.59 9.34
N ASP A 548 -19.10 15.62 8.99
CA ASP A 548 -20.54 15.78 8.98
C ASP A 548 -21.18 15.78 10.38
N ASN A 549 -22.47 16.16 10.42
CA ASN A 549 -23.28 16.14 11.63
C ASN A 549 -23.48 14.72 12.17
N GLU A 550 -23.48 14.59 13.51
CA GLU A 550 -23.59 13.32 14.24
C GLU A 550 -24.91 12.58 13.95
N LYS A 551 -26.05 13.28 13.87
CA LYS A 551 -27.36 12.67 13.66
C LYS A 551 -27.52 12.09 12.26
N VAL A 552 -27.07 12.83 11.23
CA VAL A 552 -27.06 12.36 9.86
C VAL A 552 -26.16 11.13 9.72
N THR A 553 -24.98 11.17 10.34
CA THR A 553 -24.03 10.06 10.30
C THR A 553 -24.60 8.83 11.01
N GLN A 554 -25.20 9.00 12.18
CA GLN A 554 -25.84 7.92 12.92
C GLN A 554 -26.92 7.24 12.07
N THR A 555 -27.82 8.02 11.45
CA THR A 555 -28.91 7.48 10.60
C THR A 555 -28.37 6.66 9.44
N VAL A 556 -27.31 7.13 8.79
CA VAL A 556 -26.65 6.36 7.69
C VAL A 556 -26.05 5.07 8.21
N CYS A 557 -25.32 5.11 9.35
CA CYS A 557 -24.71 3.93 9.98
C CYS A 557 -25.75 2.89 10.37
N GLU A 558 -26.86 3.28 10.96
CA GLU A 558 -27.97 2.38 11.32
C GLU A 558 -28.58 1.72 10.07
N ARG A 559 -28.79 2.48 8.98
CA ARG A 559 -29.32 1.95 7.71
C ARG A 559 -28.39 0.91 7.06
N VAL A 560 -27.08 1.05 7.24
CA VAL A 560 -26.11 0.06 6.71
C VAL A 560 -25.79 -1.04 7.71
N GLY A 561 -26.45 -1.09 8.86
CA GLY A 561 -26.30 -2.15 9.86
C GLY A 561 -25.03 -2.06 10.72
N LEU A 562 -24.41 -0.88 10.77
CA LEU A 562 -23.28 -0.63 11.65
C LEU A 562 -23.82 -0.26 13.04
N PRO A 563 -23.56 -1.07 14.09
CA PRO A 563 -24.02 -0.75 15.45
C PRO A 563 -23.31 0.51 15.96
N VAL A 564 -24.11 1.46 16.47
CA VAL A 564 -23.61 2.73 17.00
C VAL A 564 -23.74 2.70 18.52
N ASP A 565 -22.65 2.38 19.21
CA ASP A 565 -22.63 2.32 20.67
C ASP A 565 -22.30 3.68 21.29
N TYR A 566 -21.31 4.39 20.72
CA TYR A 566 -20.84 5.69 21.20
C TYR A 566 -20.53 6.63 20.04
N ILE A 567 -20.82 7.93 20.27
CA ILE A 567 -20.51 9.03 19.35
C ILE A 567 -19.68 10.06 20.10
N LEU A 568 -18.57 10.53 19.49
CA LEU A 568 -17.76 11.65 19.98
C LEU A 568 -17.76 12.77 18.96
N LEU A 569 -17.86 14.00 19.45
CA LEU A 569 -17.79 15.21 18.63
C LEU A 569 -16.37 15.79 18.59
N GLY A 570 -16.05 16.55 17.55
CA GLY A 570 -14.79 17.25 17.46
C GLY A 570 -14.50 18.17 18.64
N THR A 571 -15.53 18.83 19.21
CA THR A 571 -15.44 19.63 20.42
C THR A 571 -15.02 18.83 21.65
N ASP A 572 -15.57 17.62 21.83
CA ASP A 572 -15.23 16.75 22.95
C ASP A 572 -13.77 16.28 22.85
N ILE A 573 -13.33 15.99 21.60
CA ILE A 573 -11.97 15.54 21.31
C ILE A 573 -10.94 16.64 21.57
N GLU A 574 -11.29 17.89 21.33
CA GLU A 574 -10.41 19.04 21.59
C GLU A 574 -10.13 19.23 23.07
N GLU A 575 -11.12 18.96 23.92
CA GLU A 575 -11.00 19.06 25.38
C GLU A 575 -10.28 17.87 26.03
N MET A 576 -10.22 16.70 25.33
CA MET A 576 -9.61 15.48 25.88
C MET A 576 -8.09 15.47 25.70
N ASP A 577 -7.38 14.98 26.73
CA ASP A 577 -5.97 14.60 26.58
C ASP A 577 -5.82 13.27 25.81
N ASP A 578 -4.61 12.97 25.34
CA ASP A 578 -4.34 11.79 24.52
C ASP A 578 -4.61 10.47 25.27
N ALA A 579 -4.40 10.42 26.58
CA ALA A 579 -4.62 9.22 27.38
C ALA A 579 -6.12 8.89 27.52
N THR A 580 -6.95 9.90 27.76
CA THR A 580 -8.41 9.76 27.83
C THR A 580 -8.98 9.44 26.45
N LEU A 581 -8.57 10.17 25.43
CA LEU A 581 -9.03 9.93 24.06
C LEU A 581 -8.66 8.54 23.56
N ALA A 582 -7.48 8.01 23.89
CA ALA A 582 -7.08 6.66 23.52
C ALA A 582 -8.05 5.59 24.08
N ILE A 583 -8.54 5.77 25.32
CA ILE A 583 -9.51 4.83 25.92
C ILE A 583 -10.89 4.98 25.29
N GLU A 584 -11.34 6.22 25.09
CA GLU A 584 -12.66 6.47 24.50
C GLU A 584 -12.73 6.09 23.02
N ALA A 585 -11.64 6.26 22.28
CA ALA A 585 -11.57 5.87 20.88
C ALA A 585 -11.78 4.36 20.65
N GLU A 586 -11.44 3.50 21.60
CA GLU A 586 -11.74 2.06 21.53
C GLU A 586 -13.24 1.77 21.46
N LYS A 587 -14.03 2.44 22.25
CA LYS A 587 -15.47 2.21 22.40
C LYS A 587 -16.29 2.92 21.33
N THR A 588 -15.77 4.02 20.79
CA THR A 588 -16.48 4.92 19.89
C THR A 588 -16.56 4.35 18.48
N THR A 589 -17.77 4.34 17.92
CA THR A 589 -18.03 3.92 16.54
C THR A 589 -18.02 5.11 15.57
N ILE A 590 -18.61 6.25 15.99
CA ILE A 590 -18.75 7.45 15.17
C ILE A 590 -18.00 8.61 15.82
N PHE A 591 -17.17 9.28 15.02
CA PHE A 591 -16.53 10.54 15.35
C PHE A 591 -17.03 11.58 14.34
N ALA A 592 -17.78 12.58 14.81
CA ALA A 592 -18.48 13.54 13.97
C ALA A 592 -17.96 14.97 14.16
N LYS A 593 -18.18 15.84 13.17
CA LYS A 593 -17.69 17.24 13.15
C LYS A 593 -16.18 17.37 13.35
N LEU A 594 -15.41 16.46 12.77
CA LEU A 594 -13.96 16.42 12.93
C LEU A 594 -13.23 17.36 11.99
N SER A 595 -12.14 17.96 12.50
CA SER A 595 -11.11 18.54 11.65
C SER A 595 -10.16 17.44 11.09
N PRO A 596 -9.40 17.73 10.02
CA PRO A 596 -8.40 16.80 9.48
C PRO A 596 -7.35 16.36 10.52
N GLU A 597 -6.89 17.26 11.39
CA GLU A 597 -5.91 16.97 12.43
C GLU A 597 -6.50 16.04 13.51
N GLN A 598 -7.77 16.22 13.86
CA GLN A 598 -8.46 15.36 14.82
C GLN A 598 -8.63 13.94 14.27
N LYS A 599 -8.96 13.78 12.98
CA LYS A 599 -8.99 12.46 12.33
C LYS A 599 -7.62 11.76 12.45
N ALA A 600 -6.54 12.46 12.11
CA ALA A 600 -5.18 11.91 12.20
C ALA A 600 -4.76 11.61 13.65
N ARG A 601 -5.20 12.41 14.64
CA ARG A 601 -4.95 12.19 16.05
C ARG A 601 -5.60 10.89 16.56
N ILE A 602 -6.86 10.64 16.22
CA ILE A 602 -7.58 9.41 16.56
C ILE A 602 -6.86 8.18 16.00
N ILE A 603 -6.46 8.21 14.73
CA ILE A 603 -5.75 7.11 14.08
C ILE A 603 -4.42 6.82 14.80
N ARG A 604 -3.63 7.86 15.16
CA ARG A 604 -2.39 7.69 15.91
C ARG A 604 -2.61 7.00 17.25
N LEU A 605 -3.65 7.36 17.96
CA LEU A 605 -3.97 6.78 19.27
C LEU A 605 -4.43 5.32 19.15
N LEU A 606 -5.27 4.98 18.19
CA LEU A 606 -5.66 3.59 17.93
C LEU A 606 -4.43 2.73 17.57
N LYS A 607 -3.50 3.25 16.79
CA LYS A 607 -2.21 2.56 16.51
C LYS A 607 -1.37 2.40 17.77
N ALA A 608 -1.30 3.42 18.63
CA ALA A 608 -0.57 3.37 19.90
C ALA A 608 -1.16 2.32 20.86
N ASN A 609 -2.47 2.06 20.80
CA ASN A 609 -3.16 1.00 21.53
C ASN A 609 -2.84 -0.41 21.00
N GLY A 610 -2.14 -0.53 19.86
CA GLY A 610 -1.68 -1.79 19.29
C GLY A 610 -2.50 -2.31 18.13
N HIS A 611 -3.48 -1.52 17.65
CA HIS A 611 -4.27 -1.85 16.46
C HIS A 611 -3.51 -1.63 15.16
N LYS A 612 -3.92 -2.37 14.13
CA LYS A 612 -3.53 -2.15 12.74
C LYS A 612 -4.64 -1.41 12.02
N VAL A 613 -4.43 -0.11 11.80
CA VAL A 613 -5.47 0.79 11.32
C VAL A 613 -5.34 1.02 9.83
N GLY A 614 -6.38 0.66 9.07
CA GLY A 614 -6.60 1.15 7.71
C GLY A 614 -7.42 2.43 7.74
N TYR A 615 -7.10 3.39 6.88
CA TYR A 615 -7.93 4.57 6.68
C TYR A 615 -8.31 4.70 5.20
N MET A 616 -9.61 4.88 4.93
CA MET A 616 -10.12 5.09 3.59
C MET A 616 -10.70 6.50 3.44
N GLY A 617 -10.19 7.25 2.46
CA GLY A 617 -10.64 8.60 2.16
C GLY A 617 -10.27 9.03 0.74
N ASP A 618 -10.96 10.05 0.21
CA ASP A 618 -10.84 10.52 -1.17
C ASP A 618 -10.68 12.04 -1.30
N GLY A 619 -10.85 12.77 -0.20
CA GLY A 619 -10.77 14.24 -0.17
C GLY A 619 -9.40 14.78 0.24
N ILE A 620 -9.21 16.09 0.06
CA ILE A 620 -8.02 16.85 0.53
C ILE A 620 -7.86 16.68 2.04
N ASN A 621 -8.97 16.74 2.77
CA ASN A 621 -9.02 16.67 4.23
C ASN A 621 -8.58 15.31 4.80
N ASP A 622 -8.50 14.29 3.97
CA ASP A 622 -8.15 12.93 4.35
C ASP A 622 -6.65 12.64 4.24
N ALA A 623 -5.90 13.48 3.51
CA ALA A 623 -4.48 13.27 3.27
C ALA A 623 -3.63 13.08 4.55
N PRO A 624 -3.82 13.85 5.64
CA PRO A 624 -3.10 13.62 6.88
C PRO A 624 -3.43 12.26 7.51
N SER A 625 -4.68 11.83 7.43
CA SER A 625 -5.18 10.55 7.97
C SER A 625 -4.65 9.36 7.17
N LEU A 626 -4.66 9.45 5.82
CA LEU A 626 -4.09 8.47 4.91
C LEU A 626 -2.60 8.23 5.20
N LYS A 627 -1.84 9.30 5.46
CA LYS A 627 -0.40 9.23 5.74
C LYS A 627 -0.08 8.60 7.10
N VAL A 628 -0.93 8.82 8.11
CA VAL A 628 -0.70 8.35 9.49
C VAL A 628 -1.15 6.90 9.69
N ALA A 629 -2.14 6.41 8.94
CA ALA A 629 -2.62 5.04 9.00
C ALA A 629 -1.50 4.01 8.75
N ASP A 630 -1.71 2.74 9.14
CA ASP A 630 -0.80 1.65 8.72
C ASP A 630 -0.98 1.36 7.24
N VAL A 631 -2.20 1.53 6.73
CA VAL A 631 -2.52 1.45 5.29
C VAL A 631 -3.45 2.60 4.92
N GLY A 632 -2.95 3.53 4.13
CA GLY A 632 -3.75 4.54 3.48
C GLY A 632 -4.43 3.98 2.22
N ILE A 633 -5.75 4.08 2.15
CA ILE A 633 -6.57 3.52 1.06
C ILE A 633 -7.33 4.67 0.40
N SER A 634 -7.20 4.81 -0.90
CA SER A 634 -7.96 5.79 -1.67
C SER A 634 -8.64 5.15 -2.89
N VAL A 635 -9.30 5.95 -3.69
CA VAL A 635 -10.02 5.49 -4.88
C VAL A 635 -9.48 6.19 -6.12
N ASP A 636 -9.69 5.62 -7.30
CA ASP A 636 -9.22 6.17 -8.56
C ASP A 636 -9.83 7.56 -8.87
N THR A 637 -11.06 7.78 -8.42
CA THR A 637 -11.78 9.07 -8.57
C THR A 637 -11.43 10.11 -7.49
N ALA A 638 -10.53 9.81 -6.56
CA ALA A 638 -10.12 10.72 -5.51
C ALA A 638 -9.28 11.88 -6.05
N VAL A 639 -9.18 12.94 -5.25
CA VAL A 639 -8.26 14.05 -5.53
C VAL A 639 -6.81 13.59 -5.55
N ASP A 640 -5.97 14.25 -6.33
CA ASP A 640 -4.59 13.79 -6.59
C ASP A 640 -3.75 13.65 -5.33
N ILE A 641 -3.90 14.58 -4.38
CA ILE A 641 -3.20 14.51 -3.10
C ILE A 641 -3.56 13.24 -2.31
N ALA A 642 -4.84 12.83 -2.32
CA ALA A 642 -5.27 11.61 -1.65
C ALA A 642 -4.70 10.36 -2.35
N LYS A 643 -4.73 10.34 -3.68
CA LYS A 643 -4.11 9.26 -4.47
C LYS A 643 -2.59 9.20 -4.25
N GLU A 644 -1.91 10.34 -4.12
CA GLU A 644 -0.45 10.38 -3.96
C GLU A 644 -0.01 9.79 -2.62
N VAL A 645 -0.66 10.14 -1.52
CA VAL A 645 -0.27 9.68 -0.18
C VAL A 645 -0.76 8.27 0.15
N ALA A 646 -1.79 7.76 -0.57
CA ALA A 646 -2.34 6.44 -0.34
C ALA A 646 -1.36 5.31 -0.72
N ASP A 647 -1.39 4.21 0.01
CA ASP A 647 -0.64 2.98 -0.28
C ASP A 647 -1.38 2.04 -1.22
N VAL A 648 -2.72 2.12 -1.20
CA VAL A 648 -3.64 1.28 -1.96
C VAL A 648 -4.67 2.15 -2.67
N ILE A 649 -4.93 1.87 -3.94
CA ILE A 649 -5.97 2.54 -4.75
C ILE A 649 -7.01 1.50 -5.17
N LEU A 650 -8.27 1.76 -4.86
CA LEU A 650 -9.40 0.98 -5.34
C LEU A 650 -9.88 1.57 -6.68
N LEU A 651 -9.93 0.75 -7.74
CA LEU A 651 -10.43 1.18 -9.05
C LEU A 651 -11.97 1.31 -9.08
N ASP A 652 -12.65 0.68 -8.13
CA ASP A 652 -14.07 0.92 -7.86
C ASP A 652 -14.21 1.42 -6.42
N LYS A 653 -14.98 2.46 -6.22
CA LYS A 653 -15.24 3.03 -4.89
C LYS A 653 -16.28 2.19 -4.13
N ASP A 654 -15.86 0.96 -3.76
CA ASP A 654 -16.71 -0.02 -3.07
C ASP A 654 -15.93 -0.77 -1.98
N LEU A 655 -16.50 -0.82 -0.78
CA LEU A 655 -15.92 -1.55 0.37
C LEU A 655 -15.85 -3.07 0.16
N LEU A 656 -16.67 -3.67 -0.72
CA LEU A 656 -16.54 -5.08 -1.08
C LEU A 656 -15.25 -5.35 -1.87
N VAL A 657 -14.79 -4.38 -2.66
CA VAL A 657 -13.50 -4.46 -3.35
C VAL A 657 -12.36 -4.43 -2.33
N LEU A 658 -12.47 -3.59 -1.30
CA LEU A 658 -11.50 -3.54 -0.20
C LEU A 658 -11.45 -4.86 0.56
N GLU A 659 -12.61 -5.47 0.87
CA GLU A 659 -12.70 -6.76 1.56
C GLU A 659 -11.96 -7.86 0.78
N LYS A 660 -12.13 -7.93 -0.54
CA LYS A 660 -11.38 -8.85 -1.41
C LYS A 660 -9.87 -8.61 -1.33
N GLY A 661 -9.44 -7.35 -1.35
CA GLY A 661 -8.04 -6.98 -1.15
C GLY A 661 -7.49 -7.46 0.18
N LEU A 662 -8.24 -7.30 1.25
CA LEU A 662 -7.88 -7.73 2.60
C LEU A 662 -7.71 -9.27 2.65
N ILE A 663 -8.64 -10.02 2.06
CA ILE A 663 -8.56 -11.49 1.98
C ILE A 663 -7.31 -11.94 1.22
N GLU A 664 -7.03 -11.32 0.06
CA GLU A 664 -5.82 -11.65 -0.70
C GLU A 664 -4.55 -11.26 0.06
N GLY A 665 -4.52 -10.15 0.79
CA GLY A 665 -3.44 -9.78 1.70
C GLY A 665 -3.19 -10.85 2.76
N ARG A 666 -4.24 -11.40 3.37
CA ARG A 666 -4.15 -12.51 4.33
C ARG A 666 -3.61 -13.80 3.72
N LYS A 667 -3.99 -14.11 2.47
CA LYS A 667 -3.44 -15.26 1.74
C LYS A 667 -1.94 -15.12 1.48
N VAL A 668 -1.51 -13.93 1.07
CA VAL A 668 -0.09 -13.61 0.88
C VAL A 668 0.68 -13.77 2.19
N TYR A 669 0.18 -13.16 3.26
CA TYR A 669 0.74 -13.26 4.60
C TYR A 669 0.86 -14.73 5.06
N ALA A 670 -0.20 -15.53 4.90
CA ALA A 670 -0.22 -16.94 5.26
C ALA A 670 0.89 -17.73 4.54
N ASN A 671 1.02 -17.55 3.22
CA ASN A 671 2.00 -18.30 2.43
C ASN A 671 3.45 -17.91 2.76
N MET A 672 3.70 -16.63 3.06
CA MET A 672 4.99 -16.18 3.55
C MET A 672 5.32 -16.79 4.93
N THR A 673 4.35 -16.75 5.85
CA THR A 673 4.49 -17.33 7.20
C THR A 673 4.76 -18.83 7.15
N LYS A 674 4.08 -19.57 6.26
CA LYS A 674 4.32 -20.99 6.03
C LYS A 674 5.79 -21.24 5.69
N TYR A 675 6.31 -20.55 4.67
CA TYR A 675 7.69 -20.70 4.24
C TYR A 675 8.68 -20.43 5.37
N ILE A 676 8.53 -19.28 6.06
CA ILE A 676 9.44 -18.87 7.12
C ILE A 676 9.45 -19.91 8.27
N LYS A 677 8.27 -20.28 8.79
CA LYS A 677 8.16 -21.22 9.89
C LYS A 677 8.71 -22.61 9.52
N MET A 678 8.42 -23.08 8.30
CA MET A 678 8.91 -24.37 7.81
C MET A 678 10.43 -24.39 7.67
N THR A 679 10.99 -23.40 6.95
CA THR A 679 12.42 -23.35 6.66
C THR A 679 13.24 -23.16 7.94
N VAL A 680 12.82 -22.24 8.82
CA VAL A 680 13.53 -22.01 10.09
C VAL A 680 13.46 -23.25 10.99
N SER A 681 12.30 -23.96 11.04
CA SER A 681 12.18 -25.20 11.83
C SER A 681 13.00 -26.35 11.24
N SER A 682 13.02 -26.49 9.90
CA SER A 682 13.81 -27.53 9.22
C SER A 682 15.30 -27.31 9.43
N ASN A 683 15.78 -26.08 9.24
CA ASN A 683 17.18 -25.77 9.47
C ASN A 683 17.60 -25.98 10.92
N PHE A 684 16.75 -25.60 11.88
CA PHE A 684 17.02 -25.85 13.30
C PHE A 684 17.12 -27.34 13.62
N GLY A 685 16.21 -28.17 13.04
CA GLY A 685 16.27 -29.62 13.19
C GLY A 685 17.55 -30.22 12.58
N ASN A 686 17.92 -29.81 11.36
CA ASN A 686 19.14 -30.27 10.70
C ASN A 686 20.40 -29.99 11.53
N ILE A 687 20.47 -28.84 12.21
CA ILE A 687 21.59 -28.52 13.11
C ILE A 687 21.73 -29.55 14.25
N PHE A 688 20.60 -29.85 14.92
CA PHE A 688 20.61 -30.81 16.01
C PHE A 688 21.04 -32.20 15.54
N SER A 689 20.58 -32.62 14.35
CA SER A 689 20.97 -33.88 13.74
C SER A 689 22.47 -33.92 13.42
N LEU A 690 22.99 -32.84 12.84
CA LEU A 690 24.41 -32.72 12.53
C LEU A 690 25.28 -32.71 13.79
N LEU A 691 24.88 -31.96 14.83
CA LEU A 691 25.57 -31.93 16.10
C LEU A 691 25.64 -33.30 16.78
N PHE A 692 24.49 -34.02 16.79
CA PHE A 692 24.42 -35.37 17.31
C PHE A 692 25.33 -36.31 16.53
N ALA A 693 25.26 -36.26 15.19
CA ALA A 693 26.09 -37.11 14.32
C ALA A 693 27.60 -36.84 14.51
N SER A 694 28.00 -35.58 14.63
CA SER A 694 29.42 -35.21 14.86
C SER A 694 29.97 -35.70 16.19
N VAL A 695 29.11 -35.94 17.20
CA VAL A 695 29.57 -36.49 18.50
C VAL A 695 29.60 -38.01 18.50
N PHE A 696 28.67 -38.68 17.83
CA PHE A 696 28.45 -40.13 17.97
C PHE A 696 28.92 -40.98 16.78
N LEU A 697 29.09 -40.39 15.59
CA LEU A 697 29.60 -41.09 14.42
C LEU A 697 31.09 -40.89 14.26
N PRO A 698 31.84 -41.93 13.83
CA PRO A 698 33.29 -41.87 13.60
C PRO A 698 33.65 -41.26 12.23
N PHE A 699 32.74 -40.53 11.59
CA PHE A 699 32.92 -39.93 10.28
C PHE A 699 31.86 -38.83 10.04
N LEU A 700 32.09 -37.96 9.06
CA LEU A 700 31.13 -36.95 8.67
C LEU A 700 29.83 -37.59 8.16
N PRO A 701 28.66 -37.22 8.72
CA PRO A 701 27.40 -37.87 8.41
C PRO A 701 26.92 -37.60 6.98
N MET A 702 27.39 -36.53 6.33
CA MET A 702 27.09 -36.16 4.96
C MET A 702 28.27 -35.40 4.35
N ALA A 703 28.58 -35.62 3.08
CA ALA A 703 29.58 -34.81 2.41
C ALA A 703 29.15 -33.37 2.23
N PRO A 704 30.07 -32.39 2.24
CA PRO A 704 29.74 -30.98 2.03
C PRO A 704 28.89 -30.72 0.78
N VAL A 705 29.21 -31.38 -0.33
CA VAL A 705 28.46 -31.24 -1.60
C VAL A 705 27.03 -31.74 -1.49
N HIS A 706 26.78 -32.77 -0.67
CA HIS A 706 25.42 -33.29 -0.45
C HIS A 706 24.53 -32.26 0.25
N LEU A 707 25.07 -31.53 1.26
CA LEU A 707 24.33 -30.47 1.96
C LEU A 707 23.92 -29.36 1.00
N ILE A 708 24.82 -28.96 0.12
CA ILE A 708 24.56 -27.88 -0.85
C ILE A 708 23.50 -28.33 -1.86
N VAL A 709 23.62 -29.54 -2.41
CA VAL A 709 22.65 -30.11 -3.35
C VAL A 709 21.26 -30.28 -2.72
N LEU A 710 21.22 -30.77 -1.48
CA LEU A 710 20.00 -30.96 -0.70
C LEU A 710 19.25 -29.64 -0.54
N ASN A 711 19.97 -28.60 -0.10
CA ASN A 711 19.39 -27.27 0.11
C ASN A 711 18.84 -26.67 -1.18
N LEU A 712 19.60 -26.76 -2.29
CA LEU A 712 19.13 -26.27 -3.57
C LEU A 712 17.84 -26.96 -4.04
N ILE A 713 17.77 -28.30 -3.91
CA ILE A 713 16.58 -29.07 -4.32
C ILE A 713 15.41 -28.76 -3.39
N TYR A 714 15.65 -28.59 -2.09
CA TYR A 714 14.62 -28.20 -1.14
C TYR A 714 14.08 -26.80 -1.45
N ASP A 715 14.95 -25.82 -1.67
CA ASP A 715 14.59 -24.47 -2.04
C ASP A 715 13.77 -24.44 -3.34
N LEU A 716 14.16 -25.21 -4.34
CA LEU A 716 13.40 -25.34 -5.58
C LEU A 716 12.00 -25.91 -5.34
N SER A 717 11.85 -26.87 -4.40
CA SER A 717 10.53 -27.41 -4.02
C SER A 717 9.64 -26.35 -3.35
N CYS A 718 10.26 -25.38 -2.63
CA CYS A 718 9.56 -24.31 -1.92
C CYS A 718 9.15 -23.13 -2.83
N VAL A 719 9.70 -22.99 -4.04
CA VAL A 719 9.36 -21.92 -5.00
C VAL A 719 7.85 -21.85 -5.31
N ALA A 720 7.13 -22.96 -5.17
CA ALA A 720 5.67 -23.02 -5.39
C ALA A 720 4.83 -22.62 -4.15
N LEU A 721 5.42 -22.41 -2.97
CA LEU A 721 4.69 -22.02 -1.76
C LEU A 721 3.89 -20.70 -1.87
N PRO A 722 4.34 -19.67 -2.58
CA PRO A 722 3.51 -18.48 -2.85
C PRO A 722 2.17 -18.80 -3.51
N PHE A 723 2.05 -19.94 -4.17
CA PHE A 723 0.85 -20.39 -4.88
C PHE A 723 0.02 -21.39 -4.08
N ASP A 724 0.41 -21.70 -2.83
CA ASP A 724 -0.33 -22.67 -2.02
C ASP A 724 -1.69 -22.15 -1.56
N ASN A 725 -2.61 -23.09 -1.34
CA ASN A 725 -3.95 -22.80 -0.84
C ASN A 725 -3.90 -22.43 0.66
N VAL A 726 -4.74 -21.49 1.06
CA VAL A 726 -4.91 -21.06 2.45
C VAL A 726 -6.28 -21.52 2.95
N ASP A 727 -6.33 -22.00 4.18
CA ASP A 727 -7.57 -22.45 4.80
C ASP A 727 -8.46 -21.26 5.19
N ASP A 728 -9.78 -21.36 4.99
CA ASP A 728 -10.73 -20.27 5.25
C ASP A 728 -10.72 -19.81 6.72
N ASP A 729 -10.47 -20.73 7.66
CA ASP A 729 -10.38 -20.35 9.08
C ASP A 729 -9.23 -19.41 9.39
N PHE A 730 -8.17 -19.43 8.57
CA PHE A 730 -7.06 -18.47 8.70
C PHE A 730 -7.46 -17.05 8.25
N LEU A 731 -8.39 -16.97 7.29
CA LEU A 731 -8.81 -15.70 6.69
C LEU A 731 -9.79 -14.91 7.57
N LYS A 732 -10.38 -15.54 8.60
CA LYS A 732 -11.40 -14.92 9.46
C LYS A 732 -10.86 -13.89 10.43
N GLU A 733 -9.61 -13.98 10.81
CA GLU A 733 -9.02 -13.09 11.83
C GLU A 733 -7.79 -12.38 11.29
N PRO A 734 -7.59 -11.10 11.64
CA PRO A 734 -6.35 -10.37 11.36
C PRO A 734 -5.18 -10.99 12.12
N ARG A 735 -4.01 -11.02 11.49
CA ARG A 735 -2.79 -11.56 12.09
C ARG A 735 -1.62 -10.66 11.81
N ALA A 736 -0.82 -10.41 12.85
CA ALA A 736 0.38 -9.62 12.77
C ALA A 736 1.64 -10.49 12.97
N TRP A 737 2.76 -10.06 12.40
CA TRP A 737 4.05 -10.70 12.55
C TRP A 737 4.57 -10.60 13.99
N THR A 738 5.07 -11.72 14.51
CA THR A 738 5.82 -11.73 15.78
C THR A 738 6.98 -12.72 15.70
N ALA A 739 8.21 -12.24 15.87
CA ALA A 739 9.40 -13.08 15.93
C ALA A 739 9.31 -14.14 17.04
N LYS A 740 8.57 -13.83 18.12
CA LYS A 740 8.31 -14.74 19.23
C LYS A 740 7.54 -16.00 18.81
N SER A 741 6.54 -15.87 17.91
CA SER A 741 5.79 -17.01 17.36
C SER A 741 6.70 -17.94 16.57
N ILE A 742 7.57 -17.38 15.72
CA ILE A 742 8.53 -18.14 14.91
C ILE A 742 9.53 -18.90 15.79
N THR A 743 10.08 -18.22 16.80
CA THR A 743 11.02 -18.87 17.73
C THR A 743 10.39 -20.02 18.51
N ARG A 744 9.15 -19.86 18.98
CA ARG A 744 8.42 -20.94 19.65
C ARG A 744 8.17 -22.11 18.71
N PHE A 745 7.71 -21.81 17.49
CA PHE A 745 7.41 -22.83 16.47
C PHE A 745 8.66 -23.65 16.14
N MET A 746 9.78 -22.96 15.88
CA MET A 746 11.09 -23.58 15.63
C MET A 746 11.52 -24.52 16.77
N SER A 747 11.42 -24.02 18.02
CA SER A 747 11.87 -24.80 19.19
C SER A 747 11.03 -26.04 19.46
N TRP A 748 9.75 -26.06 19.07
CA TRP A 748 8.85 -27.23 19.24
C TRP A 748 8.93 -28.23 18.10
N LEU A 749 9.01 -27.75 16.88
CA LEU A 749 8.90 -28.59 15.68
C LEU A 749 10.25 -29.00 15.10
N GLY A 750 11.29 -28.15 15.25
CA GLY A 750 12.62 -28.48 14.77
C GLY A 750 13.17 -29.81 15.33
N PRO A 751 13.20 -30.01 16.65
CA PRO A 751 13.71 -31.25 17.23
C PRO A 751 12.96 -32.52 16.83
N THR A 752 11.74 -32.39 16.30
CA THR A 752 10.97 -33.59 15.87
C THR A 752 11.60 -34.29 14.67
N SER A 753 12.22 -33.57 13.75
CA SER A 753 12.95 -34.14 12.61
C SER A 753 14.23 -34.84 13.07
N SER A 754 14.96 -34.24 14.01
CA SER A 754 16.22 -34.77 14.52
C SER A 754 16.06 -36.15 15.18
N ILE A 755 14.92 -36.42 15.81
CA ILE A 755 14.64 -37.75 16.37
C ILE A 755 14.67 -38.81 15.25
N PHE A 756 14.09 -38.54 14.10
CA PHE A 756 14.04 -39.46 12.98
C PHE A 756 15.34 -39.53 12.18
N ASP A 757 16.12 -38.44 12.17
CA ASP A 757 17.49 -38.48 11.66
C ASP A 757 18.37 -39.39 12.51
N ILE A 758 18.30 -39.31 13.84
CA ILE A 758 19.02 -40.20 14.76
C ILE A 758 18.59 -41.68 14.56
N ILE A 759 17.29 -41.97 14.38
CA ILE A 759 16.78 -43.28 14.05
C ILE A 759 17.38 -43.74 12.71
N THR A 760 17.41 -42.85 11.71
CA THR A 760 18.03 -43.15 10.40
C THR A 760 19.50 -43.45 10.54
N PHE A 761 20.27 -42.70 11.36
CA PHE A 761 21.66 -43.02 11.62
C PHE A 761 21.84 -44.38 12.21
N ALA A 762 21.02 -44.77 13.18
CA ALA A 762 21.06 -46.10 13.78
C ALA A 762 20.71 -47.22 12.77
N VAL A 763 19.65 -47.04 12.01
CA VAL A 763 19.19 -48.00 10.96
C VAL A 763 20.25 -48.15 9.86
N MET A 764 20.88 -47.05 9.43
CA MET A 764 21.93 -47.07 8.43
C MET A 764 23.20 -47.71 8.96
N PHE A 765 23.66 -47.29 10.16
CA PHE A 765 24.96 -47.69 10.71
C PHE A 765 24.96 -49.17 11.14
N PHE A 766 23.93 -49.63 11.82
CA PHE A 766 23.85 -50.97 12.35
C PHE A 766 23.09 -51.99 11.45
N GLY A 767 22.29 -51.50 10.49
CA GLY A 767 21.44 -52.38 9.68
C GLY A 767 21.76 -52.33 8.19
N ILE A 768 21.40 -51.26 7.49
CA ILE A 768 21.39 -51.19 6.04
C ILE A 768 22.81 -51.19 5.43
N ALA A 769 23.73 -50.33 5.97
CA ALA A 769 25.07 -50.24 5.42
C ALA A 769 25.85 -51.56 5.59
N PRO A 770 25.84 -52.23 6.77
CA PRO A 770 26.45 -53.55 6.92
C PRO A 770 25.81 -54.61 5.97
N MET A 771 24.50 -54.56 5.74
CA MET A 771 23.83 -55.48 4.81
C MET A 771 24.26 -55.29 3.34
N ILE A 772 24.58 -54.05 2.92
CA ILE A 772 25.04 -53.74 1.56
C ILE A 772 26.53 -54.01 1.40
N THR A 773 27.34 -53.65 2.41
CA THR A 773 28.81 -53.76 2.35
C THR A 773 29.34 -55.11 2.80
N GLY A 774 28.52 -55.91 3.48
CA GLY A 774 28.86 -57.24 3.94
C GLY A 774 29.61 -57.27 5.29
N SER A 775 29.88 -56.12 5.93
CA SER A 775 30.59 -56.01 7.21
C SER A 775 30.22 -54.75 7.97
N SER A 776 30.45 -54.77 9.30
CA SER A 776 30.34 -53.56 10.12
C SER A 776 31.41 -52.55 9.76
N TYR A 777 31.19 -51.25 10.10
CA TYR A 777 32.20 -50.20 9.81
C TYR A 777 33.61 -50.52 10.34
N ALA A 778 33.68 -51.04 11.56
CA ALA A 778 34.94 -51.39 12.23
C ALA A 778 35.68 -52.55 11.59
N GLU A 779 34.95 -53.46 10.93
CA GLU A 779 35.45 -54.67 10.27
C GLU A 779 35.54 -54.53 8.76
N SER A 780 35.16 -53.39 8.20
CA SER A 780 35.02 -53.18 6.79
C SER A 780 36.36 -53.12 6.06
N THR A 781 36.50 -53.91 5.03
CA THR A 781 37.66 -53.90 4.13
C THR A 781 37.63 -52.65 3.20
N ASN A 782 36.48 -51.99 3.07
CA ASN A 782 36.27 -50.79 2.28
C ASN A 782 35.45 -49.73 3.05
N PRO A 783 36.04 -49.01 4.03
CA PRO A 783 35.32 -48.04 4.82
C PRO A 783 34.75 -46.90 3.99
N ALA A 784 35.38 -46.54 2.86
CA ALA A 784 34.88 -45.49 1.95
C ALA A 784 33.54 -45.88 1.29
N PHE A 785 33.39 -47.11 0.91
CA PHE A 785 32.09 -47.58 0.34
C PHE A 785 31.01 -47.66 1.41
N PHE A 786 31.32 -48.04 2.64
CA PHE A 786 30.40 -48.00 3.77
C PHE A 786 29.93 -46.57 4.02
N LEU A 787 30.86 -45.60 4.03
CA LEU A 787 30.59 -44.18 4.19
C LEU A 787 29.65 -43.65 3.07
N MET A 788 29.92 -43.97 1.82
CA MET A 788 29.07 -43.57 0.69
C MET A 788 27.64 -44.13 0.83
N VAL A 789 27.46 -45.40 1.23
CA VAL A 789 26.13 -45.99 1.45
C VAL A 789 25.42 -45.27 2.58
N PHE A 790 26.08 -45.00 3.71
CA PHE A 790 25.51 -44.29 4.85
C PHE A 790 25.06 -42.89 4.49
N GLN A 791 25.95 -42.11 3.88
CA GLN A 791 25.68 -40.71 3.47
C GLN A 791 24.55 -40.64 2.46
N THR A 792 24.50 -41.57 1.49
CA THR A 792 23.40 -41.60 0.52
C THR A 792 22.04 -41.89 1.20
N GLY A 793 22.02 -42.79 2.18
CA GLY A 793 20.81 -43.10 2.93
C GLY A 793 20.27 -41.90 3.68
N TRP A 794 21.12 -41.19 4.38
CA TRP A 794 20.65 -39.96 5.07
C TRP A 794 20.31 -38.83 4.11
N PHE A 795 21.03 -38.64 3.01
CA PHE A 795 20.76 -37.66 1.98
C PHE A 795 19.32 -37.81 1.42
N ILE A 796 18.91 -39.04 1.04
CA ILE A 796 17.55 -39.28 0.54
C ILE A 796 16.52 -39.11 1.64
N GLN A 797 16.75 -39.66 2.84
CA GLN A 797 15.81 -39.55 3.96
C GLN A 797 15.60 -38.12 4.40
N SER A 798 16.64 -37.30 4.47
CA SER A 798 16.56 -35.89 4.82
C SER A 798 15.66 -35.13 3.86
N MET A 799 15.79 -35.35 2.54
CA MET A 799 14.90 -34.69 1.56
C MET A 799 13.45 -35.19 1.68
N TRP A 800 13.22 -36.49 1.94
CA TRP A 800 11.88 -37.02 2.15
C TRP A 800 11.23 -36.42 3.39
N SER A 801 11.92 -36.34 4.50
CA SER A 801 11.40 -35.73 5.74
C SER A 801 11.12 -34.26 5.59
N GLN A 802 12.06 -33.50 4.98
CA GLN A 802 11.88 -32.05 4.74
C GLN A 802 10.73 -31.76 3.78
N THR A 803 10.53 -32.57 2.74
CA THR A 803 9.41 -32.40 1.80
C THR A 803 8.07 -32.76 2.44
N MET A 804 8.01 -33.89 3.17
CA MET A 804 6.77 -34.32 3.81
C MET A 804 6.35 -33.37 4.94
N VAL A 805 7.28 -32.73 5.63
CA VAL A 805 6.97 -31.74 6.66
C VAL A 805 6.31 -30.49 6.08
N ILE A 806 6.59 -30.10 4.84
CA ILE A 806 5.90 -29.01 4.16
C ILE A 806 4.38 -29.24 4.21
N TYR A 807 3.95 -30.46 3.85
CA TYR A 807 2.53 -30.81 3.86
C TYR A 807 1.93 -30.83 5.28
N MET A 808 2.72 -31.23 6.27
CA MET A 808 2.26 -31.29 7.66
C MET A 808 2.14 -29.92 8.32
N LEU A 809 3.06 -29.00 7.98
CA LEU A 809 3.14 -27.70 8.64
C LEU A 809 2.34 -26.59 7.95
N ARG A 810 1.97 -26.75 6.66
CA ARG A 810 1.26 -25.73 5.88
C ARG A 810 -0.14 -25.36 6.41
N SER A 811 -0.75 -26.22 7.23
CA SER A 811 -2.10 -26.05 7.73
C SER A 811 -2.24 -26.71 9.12
N PRO A 812 -3.09 -26.17 10.02
CA PRO A 812 -3.44 -26.85 11.26
C PRO A 812 -4.22 -28.16 11.03
N LYS A 813 -4.89 -28.30 9.89
CA LYS A 813 -5.73 -29.42 9.49
C LYS A 813 -4.92 -30.64 9.02
N LEU A 814 -5.57 -31.77 8.84
CA LEU A 814 -4.92 -32.97 8.27
C LEU A 814 -4.63 -32.76 6.78
N PRO A 815 -3.35 -32.93 6.34
CA PRO A 815 -2.99 -32.76 4.94
C PRO A 815 -3.70 -33.76 4.04
N PHE A 816 -3.97 -33.40 2.79
CA PHE A 816 -4.63 -34.14 1.74
C PHE A 816 -6.11 -34.47 2.00
N ILE A 817 -6.54 -34.59 3.25
CA ILE A 817 -7.93 -34.93 3.63
C ILE A 817 -8.74 -33.66 3.89
N GLN A 818 -8.29 -32.83 4.81
CA GLN A 818 -9.01 -31.63 5.24
C GLN A 818 -8.46 -30.34 4.61
N SER A 819 -7.19 -30.31 4.25
CA SER A 819 -6.55 -29.19 3.57
C SER A 819 -5.71 -29.70 2.39
N LYS A 820 -6.12 -29.34 1.17
CA LYS A 820 -5.46 -29.77 -0.06
C LYS A 820 -4.36 -28.78 -0.44
N PRO A 821 -3.11 -29.24 -0.69
CA PRO A 821 -2.06 -28.38 -1.22
C PRO A 821 -2.41 -27.92 -2.64
N ALA A 822 -1.83 -26.81 -3.07
CA ALA A 822 -1.91 -26.38 -4.46
C ALA A 822 -1.24 -27.40 -5.39
N PHE A 823 -1.77 -27.55 -6.60
CA PHE A 823 -1.23 -28.50 -7.59
C PHE A 823 0.23 -28.20 -7.95
N SER A 824 0.59 -26.91 -8.06
CA SER A 824 1.97 -26.47 -8.28
C SER A 824 2.94 -26.94 -7.19
N LEU A 825 2.53 -26.83 -5.91
CA LEU A 825 3.35 -27.30 -4.78
C LEU A 825 3.50 -28.82 -4.80
N LEU A 826 2.44 -29.54 -5.14
CA LEU A 826 2.48 -31.00 -5.26
C LEU A 826 3.47 -31.44 -6.35
N VAL A 827 3.41 -30.83 -7.53
CA VAL A 827 4.27 -31.15 -8.67
C VAL A 827 5.74 -30.86 -8.36
N THR A 828 6.06 -29.66 -7.85
CA THR A 828 7.45 -29.27 -7.57
C THR A 828 8.08 -30.15 -6.49
N SER A 829 7.35 -30.44 -5.42
CA SER A 829 7.87 -31.24 -4.31
C SER A 829 8.00 -32.75 -4.67
N LEU A 830 7.03 -33.32 -5.41
CA LEU A 830 7.16 -34.68 -5.89
C LEU A 830 8.31 -34.84 -6.91
N PHE A 831 8.51 -33.84 -7.77
CA PHE A 831 9.63 -33.80 -8.68
C PHE A 831 10.97 -33.74 -7.96
N ALA A 832 11.07 -32.94 -6.90
CA ALA A 832 12.25 -32.88 -6.04
C ALA A 832 12.54 -34.25 -5.37
N LEU A 833 11.52 -34.92 -4.82
CA LEU A 833 11.65 -36.28 -4.26
C LEU A 833 12.10 -37.28 -5.30
N PHE A 834 11.54 -37.20 -6.51
CA PHE A 834 11.93 -38.09 -7.61
C PHE A 834 13.39 -37.91 -7.98
N ILE A 835 13.84 -36.66 -8.15
CA ILE A 835 15.25 -36.35 -8.47
C ILE A 835 16.17 -36.97 -7.43
N VAL A 836 15.96 -36.67 -6.13
CA VAL A 836 16.86 -37.15 -5.07
C VAL A 836 16.86 -38.66 -4.96
N THR A 837 15.71 -39.29 -5.14
CA THR A 837 15.59 -40.77 -5.05
C THR A 837 16.26 -41.49 -6.23
N VAL A 838 16.23 -40.90 -7.43
CA VAL A 838 16.80 -41.49 -8.65
C VAL A 838 18.28 -41.13 -8.81
N LEU A 839 18.75 -40.03 -8.25
CA LEU A 839 20.10 -39.50 -8.40
C LEU A 839 21.22 -40.53 -8.13
N PRO A 840 21.14 -41.42 -7.11
CA PRO A 840 22.15 -42.49 -6.88
C PRO A 840 22.22 -43.56 -7.98
N TYR A 841 21.22 -43.62 -8.85
CA TYR A 841 21.15 -44.58 -9.95
C TYR A 841 21.50 -43.94 -11.30
N THR A 842 21.95 -42.70 -11.31
CA THR A 842 22.36 -41.94 -12.50
C THR A 842 23.90 -41.94 -12.64
N PRO A 843 24.46 -41.62 -13.82
CA PRO A 843 25.91 -41.42 -14.00
C PRO A 843 26.49 -40.34 -13.08
N LEU A 844 25.66 -39.37 -12.63
CA LEU A 844 26.07 -38.31 -11.70
C LEU A 844 26.39 -38.83 -10.28
N ALA A 845 25.93 -40.02 -9.92
CA ALA A 845 26.15 -40.63 -8.61
C ALA A 845 27.64 -40.75 -8.27
N ALA A 846 28.45 -41.14 -9.25
CA ALA A 846 29.91 -41.27 -9.07
C ALA A 846 30.54 -39.92 -8.70
N SER A 847 30.18 -38.85 -9.42
CA SER A 847 30.67 -37.48 -9.17
C SER A 847 30.22 -36.90 -7.82
N LEU A 848 29.05 -37.31 -7.36
CA LEU A 848 28.49 -36.91 -6.06
C LEU A 848 28.84 -37.86 -4.92
N LYS A 849 29.68 -38.92 -5.17
CA LYS A 849 30.00 -39.95 -4.20
C LYS A 849 28.75 -40.59 -3.55
N LEU A 850 27.76 -40.89 -4.36
CA LEU A 850 26.49 -41.56 -3.95
C LEU A 850 26.56 -43.04 -4.30
N ALA A 851 26.05 -43.87 -3.40
CA ALA A 851 25.95 -45.33 -3.62
C ALA A 851 24.53 -45.78 -3.89
N THR A 852 24.34 -46.86 -4.66
CA THR A 852 23.02 -47.47 -4.85
C THR A 852 22.55 -48.17 -3.57
N LEU A 853 21.26 -48.02 -3.26
CA LEU A 853 20.64 -48.58 -2.06
C LEU A 853 19.69 -49.75 -2.44
N ASN A 854 19.50 -50.66 -1.53
CA ASN A 854 18.66 -51.86 -1.75
C ASN A 854 17.17 -51.57 -1.38
N GLY A 855 16.26 -52.53 -1.72
CA GLY A 855 14.83 -52.40 -1.42
C GLY A 855 14.48 -52.34 0.08
N MET A 856 15.33 -52.92 0.96
CA MET A 856 15.12 -52.82 2.42
C MET A 856 15.28 -51.38 2.93
N TYR A 857 16.18 -50.61 2.32
CA TYR A 857 16.30 -49.18 2.63
C TYR A 857 15.00 -48.42 2.34
N PHE A 858 14.37 -48.63 1.18
CA PHE A 858 13.13 -47.95 0.83
C PHE A 858 11.96 -48.36 1.73
N LEU A 859 11.91 -49.62 2.21
CA LEU A 859 10.95 -50.02 3.22
C LEU A 859 11.18 -49.25 4.54
N ALA A 860 12.42 -49.21 5.00
CA ALA A 860 12.79 -48.45 6.20
C ALA A 860 12.47 -46.95 6.03
N LEU A 861 12.79 -46.33 4.87
CA LEU A 861 12.51 -44.95 4.56
C LEU A 861 11.00 -44.63 4.68
N ILE A 862 10.14 -45.47 4.11
CA ILE A 862 8.67 -45.34 4.20
C ILE A 862 8.22 -45.39 5.67
N LEU A 863 8.68 -46.38 6.44
CA LEU A 863 8.32 -46.53 7.85
C LEU A 863 8.78 -45.35 8.69
N ILE A 864 9.98 -44.88 8.50
CA ILE A 864 10.54 -43.70 9.17
C ILE A 864 9.72 -42.43 8.83
N THR A 865 9.44 -42.23 7.54
CA THR A 865 8.69 -41.06 7.08
C THR A 865 7.24 -41.05 7.63
N VAL A 866 6.55 -42.20 7.60
CA VAL A 866 5.19 -42.29 8.16
C VAL A 866 5.19 -42.06 9.68
N SER A 867 6.16 -42.64 10.40
CA SER A 867 6.31 -42.43 11.85
C SER A 867 6.60 -40.97 12.19
N TYR A 868 7.42 -40.31 11.38
CA TYR A 868 7.70 -38.88 11.49
C TYR A 868 6.41 -38.06 11.31
N MET A 869 5.63 -38.31 10.26
CA MET A 869 4.35 -37.64 10.02
C MET A 869 3.37 -37.82 11.18
N LEU A 870 3.34 -38.98 11.80
CA LEU A 870 2.52 -39.23 12.99
C LEU A 870 2.99 -38.42 14.19
N LEU A 871 4.30 -38.40 14.49
CA LEU A 871 4.85 -37.60 15.58
C LEU A 871 4.58 -36.09 15.38
N VAL A 872 4.85 -35.58 14.18
CA VAL A 872 4.55 -34.17 13.86
C VAL A 872 3.08 -33.86 14.07
N THR A 873 2.15 -34.77 13.71
CA THR A 873 0.72 -34.57 13.93
C THR A 873 0.38 -34.46 15.43
N ILE A 874 1.01 -35.28 16.26
CA ILE A 874 0.81 -35.26 17.71
C ILE A 874 1.35 -33.94 18.30
N VAL A 875 2.59 -33.61 17.96
CA VAL A 875 3.24 -32.38 18.42
C VAL A 875 2.46 -31.15 18.00
N LYS A 876 1.98 -31.10 16.74
CA LYS A 876 1.12 -30.06 16.20
C LYS A 876 -0.14 -29.87 17.07
N LYS A 877 -0.85 -30.95 17.38
CA LYS A 877 -2.06 -30.87 18.23
C LYS A 877 -1.75 -30.34 19.63
N VAL A 878 -0.64 -30.77 20.23
CA VAL A 878 -0.19 -30.29 21.55
C VAL A 878 0.18 -28.81 21.49
N TYR A 879 0.91 -28.40 20.45
CA TYR A 879 1.31 -27.01 20.24
C TYR A 879 0.10 -26.08 20.12
N ILE A 880 -0.87 -26.44 19.24
CA ILE A 880 -2.08 -25.66 19.04
C ILE A 880 -2.91 -25.57 20.34
N LYS A 881 -3.03 -26.69 21.09
CA LYS A 881 -3.74 -26.70 22.36
C LYS A 881 -3.10 -25.78 23.41
N LYS A 882 -1.75 -25.69 23.39
CA LYS A 882 -0.99 -24.90 24.39
C LYS A 882 -0.96 -23.42 24.05
N TYR A 883 -0.72 -23.06 22.81
CA TYR A 883 -0.48 -21.68 22.40
C TYR A 883 -1.65 -21.03 21.67
N ARG A 884 -2.67 -21.82 21.27
CA ARG A 884 -3.84 -21.39 20.46
C ARG A 884 -3.47 -20.68 19.16
N GLU A 885 -2.26 -20.93 18.67
CA GLU A 885 -1.73 -20.41 17.41
C GLU A 885 -1.15 -21.55 16.55
N TRP A 886 -1.06 -21.35 15.23
CA TRP A 886 -0.35 -22.26 14.34
C TRP A 886 0.48 -21.50 13.30
N LEU A 887 -0.16 -20.74 12.41
CA LEU A 887 0.49 -19.92 11.39
C LEU A 887 0.36 -18.43 11.71
#